data_52917435afce4b19e4fe5bf5fff25590
#
_entry.id   52917435afce4b19e4fe5bf5fff25590
#
_cell.length_a   1.000
_cell.length_b   1.000
_cell.length_c   1.000
_cell.angle_alpha   90.00
_cell.angle_beta   90.00
_cell.angle_gamma   90.00
#
_symmetry.space_group_name_H-M   'P 1'
#
loop_
_entity.id
_entity.type
_entity.pdbx_description
1 polymer ?
#
loop_
_entity_poly.entity_id
_entity_poly.type
_entity_poly.pdbx_seq_one_letter_code
_entity_poly.pdbx_strand_id
1 'polypeptide(L)'
;MRSIPAKLMIENRLLINSYLAKTRGGKVSFTHLIGYAMIQAIKAYLNMNCRLEEKDGHFTRVQPDHINLGLAVDLRGKNGGRSLVVAAIKETENMDFRQFVAAYEDIVARARNGELTAADFAGVTISLTNPGGIGTIHSVPRLTPGQGCILGVGALQYPAEYAGMSETSLAELGVGKMLTVTSTYDHRIIQGAESGEWLGTIHKLLLSDEFYDEIFTSLNLPFEPWRWRRDITSHSVNKDARVLQLIEAYRDRGHLIADTNPLNFSEPGRKRQTYPDLNIATYGLTIWDLDREFAVGGLAGHERMKLRDVMTILRSAYCGKMTVEYTYILDNEQREWIRTYVENTNAPLSNKDQKLTLTTLIAAEAFESFLQTKYVGQKRFSLEGSESLIPMMDRIIDVAADHHVQEVVIGMPHRGRLNVLANIVGKPYKQIFSEFEGNMLSTEQQGSGDVKYHLGSEGIHYQMYGDNDIKVTLTANPSHLEAVDPVLIGIVKAKQDLLARTTDHTSHDDSEKRQTEQQAEQLTEYPVMPLMLHGDAAFSGQGVAYETLNLALLEGYNVGGTVHIVVNNQIGFTTSPSQGRSSEYCTDIAKAFGVPVFHVNGDDPEACVRVARAAVEFNQRFAKDVVIDLVSYRRRGHNEADDPSMTQPAMYDIIDNKRSVRQSYLETLIGRGDITTQEAETAMQDYRGELENVFQQVKELEKESAPLSHSVATKQRVPYNLQTAISAERLEEIGDAFINVPEGFSVHPRVKPILESRYRMTREGKVDWAMAELLSWGSLLQEGRDIRIAGEDSCRGTFTQRHAIIVDRKNSNIYSPLRAIAQTHGGHFDIYNSSLSEFAGLGVEYGYSVAHTDALVCWEAHRQWCINYCRRVRFLRGG
;
A
#
# COMPACT_ATOMS: atom_id res chain seq x y z
N MET A 1 -34.10 40.16 4.50
CA MET A 1 -34.01 38.90 5.28
C MET A 1 -34.47 37.73 4.41
N ARG A 2 -33.77 36.57 4.53
CA ARG A 2 -34.11 35.36 3.77
C ARG A 2 -33.80 34.12 4.61
N SER A 3 -34.72 33.17 4.66
CA SER A 3 -34.53 31.86 5.25
C SER A 3 -34.01 30.87 4.21
N ILE A 4 -32.99 30.11 4.57
CA ILE A 4 -32.29 29.18 3.68
C ILE A 4 -32.31 27.77 4.32
N PRO A 5 -32.71 26.72 3.62
CA PRO A 5 -32.58 25.35 4.11
C PRO A 5 -31.11 25.02 4.32
N ALA A 6 -30.74 24.55 5.51
CA ALA A 6 -29.34 24.35 5.86
C ALA A 6 -28.84 22.89 5.73
N LYS A 7 -29.73 21.94 5.42
CA LYS A 7 -29.39 20.49 5.37
C LYS A 7 -28.19 20.21 4.48
N LEU A 8 -28.19 20.71 3.23
CA LEU A 8 -27.06 20.49 2.31
C LEU A 8 -25.73 21.06 2.83
N MET A 9 -25.77 22.27 3.37
CA MET A 9 -24.61 22.94 3.95
C MET A 9 -24.06 22.18 5.16
N ILE A 10 -24.95 21.67 6.04
CA ILE A 10 -24.58 20.86 7.21
C ILE A 10 -23.88 19.58 6.76
N GLU A 11 -24.47 18.84 5.81
CA GLU A 11 -23.95 17.54 5.37
C GLU A 11 -22.59 17.65 4.64
N ASN A 12 -22.48 18.60 3.71
CA ASN A 12 -21.19 18.83 3.04
C ASN A 12 -20.10 19.30 4.00
N ARG A 13 -20.44 20.17 4.96
CA ARG A 13 -19.48 20.58 5.99
C ARG A 13 -19.04 19.41 6.87
N LEU A 14 -19.93 18.51 7.27
CA LEU A 14 -19.59 17.31 8.03
C LEU A 14 -18.63 16.42 7.24
N LEU A 15 -18.90 16.21 5.95
CA LEU A 15 -18.06 15.41 5.07
C LEU A 15 -16.65 16.02 4.91
N ILE A 16 -16.58 17.33 4.65
CA ILE A 16 -15.32 18.08 4.57
C ILE A 16 -14.51 17.92 5.87
N ASN A 17 -15.13 18.18 7.03
CA ASN A 17 -14.43 18.15 8.30
C ASN A 17 -14.02 16.76 8.74
N SER A 18 -14.77 15.70 8.39
CA SER A 18 -14.37 14.32 8.65
C SER A 18 -13.12 13.91 7.87
N TYR A 19 -12.96 14.43 6.66
CA TYR A 19 -11.78 14.20 5.84
C TYR A 19 -10.57 15.02 6.33
N LEU A 20 -10.75 16.31 6.59
CA LEU A 20 -9.69 17.19 7.07
C LEU A 20 -9.11 16.72 8.41
N ALA A 21 -9.95 16.23 9.31
CA ALA A 21 -9.50 15.71 10.62
C ALA A 21 -8.55 14.48 10.47
N LYS A 22 -8.75 13.68 9.42
CA LYS A 22 -7.92 12.49 9.17
C LYS A 22 -6.62 12.80 8.41
N THR A 23 -6.58 13.91 7.65
CA THR A 23 -5.49 14.17 6.70
C THR A 23 -4.61 15.35 7.12
N ARG A 24 -5.12 16.56 7.01
CA ARG A 24 -4.32 17.80 7.15
C ARG A 24 -4.54 18.53 8.46
N GLY A 25 -5.56 18.14 9.22
CA GLY A 25 -6.08 18.95 10.30
C GLY A 25 -6.84 20.18 9.76
N GLY A 26 -7.30 21.02 10.66
CA GLY A 26 -8.12 22.18 10.33
C GLY A 26 -9.62 21.87 10.32
N LYS A 27 -10.43 22.91 10.16
CA LYS A 27 -11.89 22.80 10.25
C LYS A 27 -12.58 23.89 9.43
N VAL A 28 -13.50 23.49 8.57
CA VAL A 28 -14.41 24.43 7.87
C VAL A 28 -15.60 24.75 8.76
N SER A 29 -15.87 26.03 9.00
CA SER A 29 -17.02 26.54 9.72
C SER A 29 -18.17 26.90 8.78
N PHE A 30 -19.38 27.06 9.31
CA PHE A 30 -20.50 27.61 8.53
C PHE A 30 -20.22 29.02 8.01
N THR A 31 -19.47 29.81 8.78
CA THR A 31 -19.10 31.18 8.40
C THR A 31 -18.19 31.19 7.16
N HIS A 32 -17.31 30.19 7.00
CA HIS A 32 -16.50 30.02 5.78
C HIS A 32 -17.39 29.80 4.54
N LEU A 33 -18.34 28.86 4.62
CA LEU A 33 -19.24 28.55 3.50
C LEU A 33 -20.13 29.76 3.13
N ILE A 34 -20.69 30.41 4.14
CA ILE A 34 -21.57 31.56 3.95
C ILE A 34 -20.78 32.78 3.44
N GLY A 35 -19.60 33.05 4.01
CA GLY A 35 -18.70 34.11 3.59
C GLY A 35 -18.26 33.98 2.15
N TYR A 36 -17.88 32.72 1.76
CA TYR A 36 -17.50 32.46 0.38
C TYR A 36 -18.68 32.61 -0.60
N ALA A 37 -19.87 32.10 -0.25
CA ALA A 37 -21.08 32.32 -1.05
C ALA A 37 -21.45 33.82 -1.17
N MET A 38 -21.23 34.59 -0.10
CA MET A 38 -21.38 36.02 -0.09
C MET A 38 -20.47 36.71 -1.10
N ILE A 39 -19.17 36.35 -1.10
CA ILE A 39 -18.17 36.92 -2.02
C ILE A 39 -18.55 36.60 -3.48
N GLN A 40 -18.88 35.35 -3.77
CA GLN A 40 -19.30 34.93 -5.10
C GLN A 40 -20.56 35.66 -5.55
N ALA A 41 -21.51 35.90 -4.66
CA ALA A 41 -22.73 36.66 -4.97
C ALA A 41 -22.45 38.16 -5.26
N ILE A 42 -21.45 38.76 -4.59
CA ILE A 42 -21.07 40.15 -4.84
C ILE A 42 -20.55 40.35 -6.27
N LYS A 43 -19.83 39.36 -6.84
CA LYS A 43 -19.35 39.43 -8.23
C LYS A 43 -20.46 39.69 -9.24
N ALA A 44 -21.70 39.24 -8.96
CA ALA A 44 -22.89 39.53 -9.77
C ALA A 44 -23.62 40.80 -9.35
N TYR A 45 -23.40 41.27 -8.12
CA TYR A 45 -24.08 42.47 -7.57
C TYR A 45 -23.06 43.45 -6.97
N LEU A 46 -22.18 43.99 -7.80
CA LEU A 46 -21.06 44.84 -7.36
C LEU A 46 -21.50 46.08 -6.55
N ASN A 47 -22.75 46.55 -6.73
CA ASN A 47 -23.31 47.66 -5.98
C ASN A 47 -23.39 47.33 -4.45
N MET A 48 -23.53 46.06 -4.06
CA MET A 48 -23.52 45.65 -2.66
C MET A 48 -22.17 45.90 -1.97
N ASN A 49 -21.08 46.10 -2.75
CA ASN A 49 -19.73 46.45 -2.25
C ASN A 49 -19.47 47.97 -2.29
N CYS A 50 -20.41 48.75 -2.83
CA CYS A 50 -20.26 50.21 -2.92
C CYS A 50 -20.48 50.86 -1.57
N ARG A 51 -19.87 52.04 -1.38
CA ARG A 51 -20.07 52.92 -0.23
C ARG A 51 -20.39 54.35 -0.68
N LEU A 52 -20.92 55.13 0.26
CA LEU A 52 -21.15 56.55 0.06
C LEU A 52 -20.05 57.32 0.80
N GLU A 53 -19.39 58.21 0.10
CA GLU A 53 -18.41 59.13 0.69
C GLU A 53 -18.95 60.58 0.59
N GLU A 54 -18.81 61.34 1.64
CA GLU A 54 -19.09 62.76 1.64
C GLU A 54 -17.77 63.52 1.47
N LYS A 55 -17.68 64.31 0.39
CA LYS A 55 -16.52 65.13 0.11
C LYS A 55 -17.02 66.51 -0.29
N ASP A 56 -16.56 67.54 0.40
CA ASP A 56 -16.93 68.95 0.16
C ASP A 56 -18.45 69.17 0.15
N GLY A 57 -19.23 68.56 1.03
CA GLY A 57 -20.68 68.65 1.12
C GLY A 57 -21.43 67.86 0.05
N HIS A 58 -20.78 67.18 -0.85
CA HIS A 58 -21.34 66.31 -1.88
C HIS A 58 -21.19 64.88 -1.59
N PHE A 59 -22.28 64.10 -1.77
CA PHE A 59 -22.24 62.64 -1.62
C PHE A 59 -21.87 61.97 -2.94
N THR A 60 -20.79 61.19 -2.91
CA THR A 60 -20.30 60.43 -4.05
C THR A 60 -20.39 58.94 -3.79
N ARG A 61 -20.96 58.17 -4.68
CA ARG A 61 -20.94 56.72 -4.68
C ARG A 61 -19.54 56.25 -5.11
N VAL A 62 -18.86 55.49 -4.25
CA VAL A 62 -17.56 54.91 -4.53
C VAL A 62 -17.72 53.38 -4.68
N GLN A 63 -17.26 52.86 -5.78
CA GLN A 63 -17.15 51.43 -6.03
C GLN A 63 -15.69 51.04 -5.78
N PRO A 64 -15.38 50.27 -4.75
CA PRO A 64 -14.01 49.76 -4.49
C PRO A 64 -13.55 48.85 -5.62
N ASP A 65 -12.24 48.82 -5.91
CA ASP A 65 -11.64 47.97 -6.92
C ASP A 65 -11.64 46.49 -6.45
N HIS A 66 -11.61 46.28 -5.13
CA HIS A 66 -11.53 44.96 -4.51
C HIS A 66 -12.66 44.69 -3.52
N ILE A 67 -12.96 43.44 -3.28
CA ILE A 67 -13.86 42.97 -2.23
C ILE A 67 -13.03 42.63 -0.99
N ASN A 68 -13.00 43.52 -0.03
CA ASN A 68 -12.30 43.33 1.23
C ASN A 68 -13.32 42.99 2.32
N LEU A 69 -13.38 41.70 2.67
CA LEU A 69 -14.36 41.18 3.62
C LEU A 69 -13.96 41.47 5.07
N GLY A 70 -14.74 42.28 5.75
CA GLY A 70 -14.61 42.49 7.19
C GLY A 70 -15.24 41.38 8.00
N LEU A 71 -14.43 40.75 8.83
CA LEU A 71 -14.88 39.72 9.78
C LEU A 71 -15.11 40.36 11.14
N ALA A 72 -16.33 40.25 11.65
CA ALA A 72 -16.66 40.67 13.01
C ALA A 72 -16.27 39.54 13.99
N VAL A 73 -15.16 39.71 14.71
CA VAL A 73 -14.62 38.73 15.70
C VAL A 73 -14.91 39.25 17.12
N ASP A 74 -15.63 38.45 17.89
CA ASP A 74 -15.90 38.73 19.32
C ASP A 74 -14.75 38.20 20.19
N LEU A 75 -14.03 39.11 20.82
CA LEU A 75 -12.89 38.82 21.68
C LEU A 75 -13.29 38.95 23.17
N ARG A 76 -12.95 37.93 23.95
CA ARG A 76 -13.09 37.92 25.42
C ARG A 76 -11.79 38.39 26.03
N GLY A 77 -11.83 39.55 26.70
CA GLY A 77 -10.70 40.06 27.47
C GLY A 77 -10.48 39.25 28.76
N LYS A 78 -9.25 39.29 29.28
CA LYS A 78 -8.85 38.60 30.54
C LYS A 78 -9.72 38.99 31.75
N ASN A 79 -10.35 40.14 31.70
CA ASN A 79 -11.23 40.69 32.80
C ASN A 79 -12.73 40.45 32.53
N GLY A 80 -13.10 39.51 31.65
CA GLY A 80 -14.49 39.21 31.32
C GLY A 80 -15.19 40.23 30.41
N GLY A 81 -14.52 41.32 30.01
CA GLY A 81 -15.00 42.27 29.02
C GLY A 81 -15.06 41.64 27.63
N ARG A 82 -16.03 42.11 26.83
CA ARG A 82 -16.13 41.72 25.41
C ARG A 82 -15.78 42.91 24.52
N SER A 83 -14.98 42.65 23.48
CA SER A 83 -14.69 43.65 22.46
C SER A 83 -14.94 43.01 21.09
N LEU A 84 -15.61 43.74 20.23
CA LEU A 84 -15.83 43.35 18.85
C LEU A 84 -14.80 44.05 17.97
N VAL A 85 -14.03 43.28 17.23
CA VAL A 85 -13.11 43.83 16.21
C VAL A 85 -13.57 43.41 14.82
N VAL A 86 -13.34 44.26 13.81
CA VAL A 86 -13.65 43.92 12.41
C VAL A 86 -12.38 44.05 11.60
N ALA A 87 -11.80 42.91 11.27
CA ALA A 87 -10.55 42.81 10.50
C ALA A 87 -10.83 42.41 9.05
N ALA A 88 -10.03 42.92 8.10
CA ALA A 88 -10.22 42.76 6.67
C ALA A 88 -9.44 41.58 6.09
N ILE A 89 -10.13 40.66 5.42
CA ILE A 89 -9.51 39.78 4.41
C ILE A 89 -9.55 40.57 3.09
N LYS A 90 -8.39 40.84 2.52
CA LYS A 90 -8.25 41.67 1.33
C LYS A 90 -8.35 40.87 0.06
N GLU A 91 -8.87 41.47 -1.01
CA GLU A 91 -8.91 40.92 -2.38
C GLU A 91 -9.56 39.53 -2.46
N THR A 92 -10.62 39.30 -1.71
CA THR A 92 -11.25 37.98 -1.56
C THR A 92 -11.86 37.45 -2.87
N GLU A 93 -12.14 38.32 -3.86
CA GLU A 93 -12.62 37.92 -5.17
C GLU A 93 -11.62 37.11 -5.99
N ASN A 94 -10.32 37.20 -5.67
CA ASN A 94 -9.24 36.50 -6.35
C ASN A 94 -8.89 35.16 -5.71
N MET A 95 -9.50 34.84 -4.56
CA MET A 95 -9.22 33.65 -3.78
C MET A 95 -10.13 32.47 -4.18
N ASP A 96 -9.55 31.25 -4.30
CA ASP A 96 -10.32 30.04 -4.24
C ASP A 96 -10.77 29.75 -2.80
N PHE A 97 -11.61 28.72 -2.60
CA PHE A 97 -12.13 28.42 -1.26
C PHE A 97 -11.03 28.05 -0.25
N ARG A 98 -9.99 27.34 -0.68
CA ARG A 98 -8.86 26.95 0.18
C ARG A 98 -8.05 28.16 0.64
N GLN A 99 -7.74 29.08 -0.30
CA GLN A 99 -7.04 30.32 0.00
C GLN A 99 -7.86 31.21 0.93
N PHE A 100 -9.18 31.31 0.69
CA PHE A 100 -10.09 32.05 1.54
C PHE A 100 -10.15 31.49 2.98
N VAL A 101 -10.23 30.17 3.17
CA VAL A 101 -10.21 29.54 4.49
C VAL A 101 -8.88 29.81 5.20
N ALA A 102 -7.76 29.72 4.51
CA ALA A 102 -6.44 29.99 5.09
C ALA A 102 -6.31 31.46 5.56
N ALA A 103 -6.72 32.41 4.73
CA ALA A 103 -6.71 33.85 5.08
C ALA A 103 -7.67 34.15 6.24
N TYR A 104 -8.83 33.49 6.29
CA TYR A 104 -9.81 33.65 7.35
C TYR A 104 -9.23 33.16 8.70
N GLU A 105 -8.64 31.94 8.73
CA GLU A 105 -8.09 31.37 9.97
C GLU A 105 -6.86 32.15 10.44
N ASP A 106 -6.03 32.67 9.54
CA ASP A 106 -4.91 33.57 9.88
C ASP A 106 -5.41 34.83 10.62
N ILE A 107 -6.37 35.56 10.05
CA ILE A 107 -6.96 36.74 10.67
C ILE A 107 -7.58 36.43 12.04
N VAL A 108 -8.29 35.29 12.16
CA VAL A 108 -8.92 34.90 13.42
C VAL A 108 -7.87 34.53 14.49
N ALA A 109 -6.80 33.84 14.09
CA ALA A 109 -5.69 33.49 14.97
C ALA A 109 -4.98 34.75 15.50
N ARG A 110 -4.59 35.66 14.61
CA ARG A 110 -3.95 36.94 14.97
C ARG A 110 -4.87 37.82 15.81
N ALA A 111 -6.18 37.83 15.54
CA ALA A 111 -7.15 38.52 16.39
C ALA A 111 -7.18 38.00 17.83
N ARG A 112 -7.17 36.69 18.01
CA ARG A 112 -7.19 36.01 19.30
C ARG A 112 -5.88 36.21 20.08
N ASN A 113 -4.75 36.23 19.36
CA ASN A 113 -3.43 36.45 19.95
C ASN A 113 -3.14 37.94 20.26
N GLY A 114 -3.98 38.87 19.78
CA GLY A 114 -3.75 40.32 19.90
C GLY A 114 -2.66 40.88 18.98
N GLU A 115 -2.41 40.20 17.85
CA GLU A 115 -1.35 40.48 16.87
C GLU A 115 -1.86 41.30 15.65
N LEU A 116 -3.12 41.75 15.69
CA LEU A 116 -3.67 42.59 14.63
C LEU A 116 -3.02 43.97 14.61
N THR A 117 -2.69 44.45 13.43
CA THR A 117 -2.10 45.74 13.17
C THR A 117 -3.14 46.74 12.60
N ALA A 118 -2.84 48.05 12.59
CA ALA A 118 -3.72 49.03 11.97
C ALA A 118 -4.04 48.75 10.49
N ALA A 119 -3.14 48.05 9.77
CA ALA A 119 -3.33 47.64 8.40
C ALA A 119 -4.41 46.56 8.22
N ASP A 120 -4.65 45.73 9.24
CA ASP A 120 -5.67 44.71 9.23
C ASP A 120 -7.10 45.27 9.39
N PHE A 121 -7.24 46.46 9.92
CA PHE A 121 -8.52 47.13 10.07
C PHE A 121 -8.86 48.05 8.89
N ALA A 122 -7.87 48.38 8.07
CA ALA A 122 -8.02 49.35 6.99
C ALA A 122 -8.61 48.70 5.72
N GLY A 123 -9.46 49.44 5.02
CA GLY A 123 -9.93 49.11 3.68
C GLY A 123 -11.07 48.09 3.63
N VAL A 124 -11.74 47.79 4.75
CA VAL A 124 -12.97 46.98 4.74
C VAL A 124 -14.03 47.59 3.84
N THR A 125 -14.58 46.81 2.90
CA THR A 125 -15.61 47.29 1.95
C THR A 125 -17.00 46.75 2.28
N ILE A 126 -17.08 45.51 2.77
CA ILE A 126 -18.33 44.88 3.21
C ILE A 126 -18.04 44.00 4.41
N SER A 127 -18.99 43.79 5.33
CA SER A 127 -18.79 42.99 6.54
C SER A 127 -19.73 41.81 6.67
N LEU A 128 -19.24 40.79 7.34
CA LEU A 128 -19.99 39.59 7.76
C LEU A 128 -19.99 39.50 9.31
N THR A 129 -21.19 39.39 9.88
CA THR A 129 -21.34 39.12 11.32
C THR A 129 -22.18 37.88 11.53
N ASN A 130 -21.75 36.99 12.47
CA ASN A 130 -22.44 35.74 12.75
C ASN A 130 -22.77 35.58 14.26
N PRO A 131 -23.82 36.25 14.74
CA PRO A 131 -24.30 36.07 16.11
C PRO A 131 -25.09 34.75 16.28
N GLY A 132 -25.30 33.97 15.23
CA GLY A 132 -25.98 32.67 15.29
C GLY A 132 -25.30 31.66 16.23
N GLY A 133 -23.98 31.77 16.42
CA GLY A 133 -23.22 30.93 17.35
C GLY A 133 -23.61 31.07 18.83
N ILE A 134 -24.30 32.15 19.19
CA ILE A 134 -24.83 32.42 20.57
C ILE A 134 -26.38 32.28 20.62
N GLY A 135 -27.00 31.70 19.56
CA GLY A 135 -28.42 31.41 19.52
C GLY A 135 -29.29 32.55 18.94
N THR A 136 -28.72 33.63 18.46
CA THR A 136 -29.50 34.73 17.82
C THR A 136 -30.09 34.26 16.48
N ILE A 137 -31.41 34.26 16.37
CA ILE A 137 -32.09 33.74 15.16
C ILE A 137 -31.88 34.65 13.95
N HIS A 138 -31.95 35.98 14.16
CA HIS A 138 -31.59 36.98 13.19
C HIS A 138 -31.07 38.23 13.85
N SER A 139 -30.27 38.99 13.15
CA SER A 139 -29.75 40.26 13.62
C SER A 139 -29.91 41.34 12.56
N VAL A 140 -30.05 42.57 13.00
CA VAL A 140 -30.04 43.79 12.16
C VAL A 140 -28.79 44.57 12.59
N PRO A 141 -27.62 44.23 12.05
CA PRO A 141 -26.39 44.92 12.43
C PRO A 141 -26.39 46.36 11.95
N ARG A 142 -25.72 47.26 12.71
CA ARG A 142 -25.49 48.63 12.24
C ARG A 142 -24.39 48.66 11.21
N LEU A 143 -24.56 49.47 10.17
CA LEU A 143 -23.51 49.75 9.20
C LEU A 143 -22.34 50.46 9.89
N THR A 144 -21.15 49.99 9.63
CA THR A 144 -19.91 50.65 10.02
C THR A 144 -19.66 51.85 9.05
N PRO A 145 -19.17 53.01 9.52
CA PRO A 145 -18.79 54.10 8.65
C PRO A 145 -17.85 53.64 7.53
N GLY A 146 -18.11 54.03 6.30
CA GLY A 146 -17.33 53.64 5.14
C GLY A 146 -17.74 52.29 4.49
N GLN A 147 -18.86 51.69 4.90
CA GLN A 147 -19.43 50.51 4.28
C GLN A 147 -20.87 50.75 3.83
N GLY A 148 -21.23 50.18 2.68
CA GLY A 148 -22.59 50.26 2.15
C GLY A 148 -23.50 49.11 2.55
N CYS A 149 -22.92 47.96 2.94
CA CYS A 149 -23.68 46.76 3.27
C CYS A 149 -22.98 45.93 4.35
N ILE A 150 -23.77 45.21 5.17
CA ILE A 150 -23.34 44.20 6.12
C ILE A 150 -24.30 43.00 6.09
N LEU A 151 -23.76 41.79 6.03
CA LEU A 151 -24.51 40.55 6.12
C LEU A 151 -24.53 40.00 7.57
N GLY A 152 -25.74 39.80 8.12
CA GLY A 152 -25.96 39.13 9.39
C GLY A 152 -26.38 37.69 9.20
N VAL A 153 -25.78 36.78 9.97
CA VAL A 153 -26.08 35.33 9.96
C VAL A 153 -26.73 34.91 11.28
N GLY A 154 -27.92 34.32 11.18
CA GLY A 154 -28.65 33.81 12.34
C GLY A 154 -28.30 32.39 12.74
N ALA A 155 -28.91 31.93 13.83
CA ALA A 155 -28.73 30.57 14.34
C ALA A 155 -29.32 29.50 13.40
N LEU A 156 -28.66 28.34 13.36
CA LEU A 156 -29.16 27.14 12.72
C LEU A 156 -30.12 26.41 13.63
N GLN A 157 -31.42 26.42 13.30
CA GLN A 157 -32.45 25.79 14.12
C GLN A 157 -33.58 25.19 13.27
N TYR A 158 -34.30 24.25 13.83
CA TYR A 158 -35.54 23.77 13.22
C TYR A 158 -36.60 24.87 13.24
N PRO A 159 -37.53 24.87 12.26
CA PRO A 159 -38.72 25.74 12.35
C PRO A 159 -39.44 25.54 13.68
N ALA A 160 -40.00 26.62 14.24
CA ALA A 160 -40.55 26.62 15.59
C ALA A 160 -41.69 25.59 15.78
N GLU A 161 -42.43 25.29 14.71
CA GLU A 161 -43.51 24.31 14.68
C GLU A 161 -43.03 22.89 14.98
N TYR A 162 -41.76 22.59 14.79
CA TYR A 162 -41.14 21.28 14.97
C TYR A 162 -40.20 21.19 16.18
N ALA A 163 -40.06 22.26 16.95
CA ALA A 163 -39.06 22.35 18.04
C ALA A 163 -39.25 21.31 19.15
N GLY A 164 -40.44 20.75 19.30
CA GLY A 164 -40.74 19.71 20.31
C GLY A 164 -40.67 18.26 19.79
N MET A 165 -40.30 18.03 18.53
CA MET A 165 -40.23 16.70 17.95
C MET A 165 -38.88 16.03 18.21
N SER A 166 -38.89 14.69 18.30
CA SER A 166 -37.65 13.90 18.39
C SER A 166 -36.84 13.99 17.09
N GLU A 167 -35.52 13.82 17.16
CA GLU A 167 -34.68 13.80 15.96
C GLU A 167 -35.10 12.69 14.98
N THR A 168 -35.53 11.53 15.48
CA THR A 168 -36.03 10.43 14.67
C THR A 168 -37.28 10.85 13.90
N SER A 169 -38.25 11.48 14.59
CA SER A 169 -39.49 11.94 13.92
C SER A 169 -39.21 13.02 12.88
N LEU A 170 -38.25 13.93 13.15
CA LEU A 170 -37.83 14.96 12.20
C LEU A 170 -37.15 14.36 10.97
N ALA A 171 -36.33 13.33 11.16
CA ALA A 171 -35.67 12.60 10.06
C ALA A 171 -36.71 11.87 9.18
N GLU A 172 -37.66 11.18 9.80
CA GLU A 172 -38.75 10.50 9.08
C GLU A 172 -39.60 11.46 8.24
N LEU A 173 -39.95 12.64 8.80
CA LEU A 173 -40.68 13.68 8.12
C LEU A 173 -39.87 14.47 7.08
N GLY A 174 -38.56 14.30 7.02
CA GLY A 174 -37.67 15.07 6.14
C GLY A 174 -37.58 16.56 6.53
N VAL A 175 -37.66 16.88 7.84
CA VAL A 175 -37.56 18.26 8.33
C VAL A 175 -36.11 18.61 8.62
N GLY A 176 -35.56 19.64 7.94
CA GLY A 176 -34.23 20.14 8.14
C GLY A 176 -34.15 21.47 8.89
N LYS A 177 -32.94 21.75 9.44
CA LYS A 177 -32.65 23.07 10.04
C LYS A 177 -32.65 24.17 8.99
N MET A 178 -33.03 25.37 9.43
CA MET A 178 -33.05 26.59 8.62
C MET A 178 -32.00 27.56 9.12
N LEU A 179 -31.43 28.33 8.20
CA LEU A 179 -30.55 29.46 8.44
C LEU A 179 -31.24 30.73 7.99
N THR A 180 -31.19 31.78 8.80
CA THR A 180 -31.66 33.10 8.41
C THR A 180 -30.49 34.05 8.13
N VAL A 181 -30.48 34.68 6.96
CA VAL A 181 -29.52 35.72 6.60
C VAL A 181 -30.23 37.04 6.46
N THR A 182 -29.59 38.14 6.92
CA THR A 182 -30.11 39.48 6.89
C THR A 182 -29.10 40.40 6.20
N SER A 183 -29.57 41.35 5.42
CA SER A 183 -28.78 42.42 4.83
C SER A 183 -29.20 43.75 5.44
N THR A 184 -28.25 44.45 6.02
CA THR A 184 -28.40 45.85 6.39
C THR A 184 -27.54 46.68 5.41
N TYR A 185 -28.12 47.65 4.77
CA TYR A 185 -27.48 48.42 3.71
C TYR A 185 -27.88 49.87 3.70
N ASP A 186 -27.04 50.69 3.05
CA ASP A 186 -27.33 52.14 2.85
C ASP A 186 -28.33 52.29 1.68
N HIS A 187 -29.56 52.63 2.02
CA HIS A 187 -30.65 52.71 1.03
C HIS A 187 -30.51 53.90 0.03
N ARG A 188 -29.53 54.78 0.27
CA ARG A 188 -29.21 55.90 -0.66
C ARG A 188 -28.53 55.37 -1.92
N ILE A 189 -27.83 54.22 -1.85
CA ILE A 189 -27.05 53.66 -2.94
C ILE A 189 -27.52 52.23 -3.32
N ILE A 190 -28.12 51.48 -2.39
CA ILE A 190 -28.58 50.12 -2.63
C ILE A 190 -30.09 50.05 -2.51
N GLN A 191 -30.75 49.52 -3.56
CA GLN A 191 -32.19 49.34 -3.57
C GLN A 191 -32.61 48.04 -2.86
N GLY A 192 -33.83 48.03 -2.27
CA GLY A 192 -34.34 46.86 -1.57
C GLY A 192 -34.49 45.62 -2.44
N ALA A 193 -34.88 45.79 -3.72
CA ALA A 193 -34.96 44.74 -4.70
C ALA A 193 -33.59 44.09 -4.95
N GLU A 194 -32.56 44.89 -5.17
CA GLU A 194 -31.16 44.43 -5.37
C GLU A 194 -30.61 43.68 -4.18
N SER A 195 -30.83 44.17 -2.97
CA SER A 195 -30.47 43.46 -1.73
C SER A 195 -31.21 42.12 -1.62
N GLY A 196 -32.50 42.07 -2.01
CA GLY A 196 -33.31 40.88 -2.05
C GLY A 196 -32.80 39.83 -3.04
N GLU A 197 -32.43 40.27 -4.23
CA GLU A 197 -31.85 39.41 -5.30
C GLU A 197 -30.47 38.89 -4.91
N TRP A 198 -29.62 39.73 -4.33
CA TRP A 198 -28.32 39.32 -3.79
C TRP A 198 -28.46 38.24 -2.73
N LEU A 199 -29.34 38.39 -1.73
CA LEU A 199 -29.64 37.32 -0.75
C LEU A 199 -30.24 36.09 -1.43
N GLY A 200 -30.99 36.27 -2.52
CA GLY A 200 -31.48 35.19 -3.36
C GLY A 200 -30.38 34.40 -4.04
N THR A 201 -29.33 35.09 -4.47
CA THR A 201 -28.15 34.47 -5.09
C THR A 201 -27.31 33.69 -4.06
N ILE A 202 -27.11 34.24 -2.87
CA ILE A 202 -26.50 33.51 -1.75
C ILE A 202 -27.30 32.24 -1.46
N HIS A 203 -28.62 32.29 -1.41
CA HIS A 203 -29.47 31.12 -1.21
C HIS A 203 -29.27 30.07 -2.31
N LYS A 204 -29.27 30.50 -3.57
CA LYS A 204 -29.07 29.58 -4.71
C LYS A 204 -27.70 28.94 -4.68
N LEU A 205 -26.63 29.69 -4.40
CA LEU A 205 -25.27 29.15 -4.27
C LEU A 205 -25.17 28.11 -3.18
N LEU A 206 -25.70 28.36 -1.98
CA LEU A 206 -25.67 27.41 -0.86
C LEU A 206 -26.48 26.12 -1.11
N LEU A 207 -27.30 26.08 -2.19
CA LEU A 207 -28.04 24.88 -2.61
C LEU A 207 -27.56 24.34 -3.97
N SER A 208 -26.58 25.00 -4.63
CA SER A 208 -26.16 24.59 -5.97
C SER A 208 -25.12 23.47 -5.94
N ASP A 209 -25.16 22.62 -6.94
CA ASP A 209 -24.19 21.54 -7.13
C ASP A 209 -22.80 22.12 -7.44
N GLU A 210 -22.70 23.11 -8.32
CA GLU A 210 -21.47 23.73 -8.80
C GLU A 210 -20.67 24.41 -7.66
N PHE A 211 -21.36 25.05 -6.71
CA PHE A 211 -20.71 25.70 -5.57
C PHE A 211 -19.96 24.69 -4.69
N TYR A 212 -20.54 23.50 -4.45
CA TYR A 212 -19.87 22.47 -3.68
C TYR A 212 -18.84 21.71 -4.51
N ASP A 213 -19.01 21.58 -5.82
CA ASP A 213 -17.97 21.00 -6.70
C ASP A 213 -16.69 21.84 -6.66
N GLU A 214 -16.81 23.17 -6.74
CA GLU A 214 -15.67 24.10 -6.61
C GLU A 214 -14.98 23.96 -5.25
N ILE A 215 -15.74 23.92 -4.15
CA ILE A 215 -15.22 23.77 -2.79
C ILE A 215 -14.46 22.45 -2.65
N PHE A 216 -15.04 21.32 -3.08
CA PHE A 216 -14.44 20.02 -2.99
C PHE A 216 -13.18 19.90 -3.84
N THR A 217 -13.18 20.49 -5.03
CA THR A 217 -12.02 20.57 -5.93
C THR A 217 -10.89 21.40 -5.31
N SER A 218 -11.19 22.58 -4.78
CA SER A 218 -10.17 23.46 -4.18
C SER A 218 -9.51 22.85 -2.94
N LEU A 219 -10.25 22.03 -2.18
CA LEU A 219 -9.76 21.30 -1.01
C LEU A 219 -9.13 19.95 -1.36
N ASN A 220 -9.15 19.53 -2.63
CA ASN A 220 -8.71 18.22 -3.10
C ASN A 220 -9.40 17.06 -2.35
N LEU A 221 -10.72 17.12 -2.20
CA LEU A 221 -11.48 16.06 -1.57
C LEU A 221 -11.73 14.92 -2.57
N PRO A 222 -11.51 13.65 -2.20
CA PRO A 222 -11.68 12.50 -3.10
C PRO A 222 -13.15 12.11 -3.32
N PHE A 223 -14.06 12.70 -2.54
CA PHE A 223 -15.48 12.35 -2.56
C PHE A 223 -16.29 13.36 -3.35
N GLU A 224 -17.40 12.91 -3.95
CA GLU A 224 -18.41 13.82 -4.48
C GLU A 224 -19.18 14.50 -3.34
N PRO A 225 -19.52 15.81 -3.46
CA PRO A 225 -20.37 16.49 -2.50
C PRO A 225 -21.80 15.92 -2.53
N TRP A 226 -22.49 16.02 -1.39
CA TRP A 226 -23.92 15.79 -1.34
C TRP A 226 -24.65 16.80 -2.21
N ARG A 227 -25.75 16.37 -2.84
CA ARG A 227 -26.55 17.20 -3.75
C ARG A 227 -27.90 17.54 -3.15
N TRP A 228 -28.42 18.74 -3.43
CA TRP A 228 -29.78 19.10 -3.06
C TRP A 228 -30.76 18.35 -3.95
N ARG A 229 -31.57 17.45 -3.36
CA ARG A 229 -32.61 16.70 -4.05
C ARG A 229 -33.85 16.67 -3.17
N ARG A 230 -35.04 16.54 -3.81
CA ARG A 230 -36.30 16.36 -3.09
C ARG A 230 -36.31 15.00 -2.41
N ASP A 231 -37.00 14.93 -1.24
CA ASP A 231 -37.18 13.66 -0.56
C ASP A 231 -38.07 12.72 -1.43
N ILE A 232 -37.69 11.43 -1.43
CA ILE A 232 -38.42 10.35 -2.09
C ILE A 232 -39.02 9.47 -0.98
N THR A 233 -40.33 9.40 -0.89
CA THR A 233 -40.98 8.63 0.15
C THR A 233 -40.83 7.12 -0.06
N SER A 234 -40.73 6.35 1.04
CA SER A 234 -40.48 4.89 1.04
C SER A 234 -41.57 4.05 0.38
N HIS A 235 -42.74 4.62 0.11
CA HIS A 235 -43.89 3.87 -0.50
C HIS A 235 -43.63 3.44 -1.95
N SER A 236 -42.67 4.03 -2.64
CA SER A 236 -42.39 3.72 -4.06
C SER A 236 -41.15 2.82 -4.25
N VAL A 237 -40.28 2.65 -3.23
CA VAL A 237 -39.01 1.92 -3.33
C VAL A 237 -38.70 1.23 -2.00
N ASN A 238 -38.30 -0.05 -2.05
CA ASN A 238 -37.74 -0.71 -0.86
C ASN A 238 -36.34 -0.17 -0.58
N LYS A 239 -36.23 0.84 0.26
CA LYS A 239 -34.94 1.53 0.57
C LYS A 239 -33.96 0.64 1.32
N ASP A 240 -34.40 -0.32 2.16
CA ASP A 240 -33.48 -1.29 2.80
C ASP A 240 -32.76 -2.12 1.73
N ALA A 241 -33.44 -2.66 0.74
CA ALA A 241 -32.81 -3.38 -0.35
C ALA A 241 -31.86 -2.52 -1.18
N ARG A 242 -32.18 -1.23 -1.35
CA ARG A 242 -31.33 -0.28 -2.07
C ARG A 242 -30.04 0.06 -1.29
N VAL A 243 -30.13 0.15 0.03
CA VAL A 243 -28.94 0.35 0.88
C VAL A 243 -28.05 -0.88 0.83
N LEU A 244 -28.59 -2.10 0.86
CA LEU A 244 -27.79 -3.32 0.68
C LEU A 244 -27.09 -3.35 -0.69
N GLN A 245 -27.78 -2.97 -1.78
CA GLN A 245 -27.16 -2.86 -3.10
C GLN A 245 -26.04 -1.82 -3.14
N LEU A 246 -26.21 -0.70 -2.47
CA LEU A 246 -25.16 0.33 -2.35
C LEU A 246 -23.94 -0.20 -1.57
N ILE A 247 -24.15 -0.93 -0.47
CA ILE A 247 -23.06 -1.54 0.30
C ILE A 247 -22.26 -2.50 -0.58
N GLU A 248 -22.92 -3.39 -1.31
CA GLU A 248 -22.24 -4.33 -2.22
C GLU A 248 -21.50 -3.60 -3.35
N ALA A 249 -22.06 -2.51 -3.90
CA ALA A 249 -21.37 -1.71 -4.91
C ALA A 249 -20.07 -1.09 -4.39
N TYR A 250 -20.06 -0.62 -3.14
CA TYR A 250 -18.81 -0.10 -2.51
C TYR A 250 -17.80 -1.21 -2.21
N ARG A 251 -18.24 -2.39 -1.77
CA ARG A 251 -17.37 -3.55 -1.57
C ARG A 251 -16.69 -3.99 -2.86
N ASP A 252 -17.44 -3.95 -3.96
CA ASP A 252 -16.96 -4.40 -5.28
C ASP A 252 -16.13 -3.34 -6.02
N ARG A 253 -16.51 -2.06 -5.94
CA ARG A 253 -15.95 -0.98 -6.78
C ARG A 253 -15.50 0.27 -6.03
N GLY A 254 -15.58 0.31 -4.71
CA GLY A 254 -15.14 1.47 -3.93
C GLY A 254 -13.67 1.83 -4.17
N HIS A 255 -12.83 0.83 -4.45
CA HIS A 255 -11.41 1.01 -4.77
C HIS A 255 -11.17 1.94 -5.98
N LEU A 256 -12.10 2.01 -6.95
CA LEU A 256 -11.97 2.83 -8.17
C LEU A 256 -12.02 4.34 -7.90
N ILE A 257 -12.58 4.75 -6.75
CA ILE A 257 -12.62 6.16 -6.32
C ILE A 257 -11.77 6.43 -5.08
N ALA A 258 -10.94 5.47 -4.69
CA ALA A 258 -10.07 5.61 -3.52
C ALA A 258 -8.95 6.64 -3.75
N ASP A 259 -8.57 7.33 -2.67
CA ASP A 259 -7.52 8.35 -2.68
C ASP A 259 -6.12 7.71 -2.53
N THR A 260 -5.82 6.74 -3.39
CA THR A 260 -4.56 6.00 -3.36
C THR A 260 -3.45 6.63 -4.18
N ASN A 261 -3.75 7.56 -5.11
CA ASN A 261 -2.73 8.22 -5.93
C ASN A 261 -2.16 9.48 -5.24
N PRO A 262 -0.88 9.48 -4.80
CA PRO A 262 -0.27 10.63 -4.12
C PRO A 262 -0.10 11.87 -5.00
N LEU A 263 -0.08 11.71 -6.32
CA LEU A 263 0.10 12.82 -7.26
C LEU A 263 -1.24 13.46 -7.66
N ASN A 264 -2.36 12.76 -7.53
CA ASN A 264 -3.64 13.14 -8.14
C ASN A 264 -3.51 13.50 -9.64
N PHE A 265 -2.48 12.93 -10.27
CA PHE A 265 -2.17 13.16 -11.67
C PHE A 265 -3.01 12.24 -12.55
N SER A 266 -3.62 12.82 -13.57
CA SER A 266 -4.27 12.08 -14.66
C SER A 266 -3.55 12.41 -15.95
N GLU A 267 -3.21 11.39 -16.73
CA GLU A 267 -2.57 11.58 -18.03
C GLU A 267 -3.42 12.49 -18.94
N PRO A 268 -2.80 13.40 -19.69
CA PRO A 268 -3.51 14.27 -20.62
C PRO A 268 -4.38 13.46 -21.60
N GLY A 269 -5.66 13.81 -21.71
CA GLY A 269 -6.60 13.12 -22.60
C GLY A 269 -7.36 11.94 -21.98
N ARG A 270 -6.98 11.45 -20.80
CA ARG A 270 -7.76 10.43 -20.08
C ARG A 270 -8.93 11.11 -19.36
N LYS A 271 -10.17 10.82 -19.77
CA LYS A 271 -11.36 11.30 -19.06
C LYS A 271 -11.45 10.62 -17.69
N ARG A 272 -11.68 11.41 -16.64
CA ARG A 272 -11.99 10.87 -15.32
C ARG A 272 -13.26 10.02 -15.44
N GLN A 273 -13.16 8.74 -15.10
CA GLN A 273 -14.32 7.86 -15.10
C GLN A 273 -15.26 8.24 -13.96
N THR A 274 -16.56 8.17 -14.22
CA THR A 274 -17.58 8.33 -13.19
C THR A 274 -18.22 6.98 -12.91
N TYR A 275 -18.47 6.71 -11.64
CA TYR A 275 -19.03 5.45 -11.17
C TYR A 275 -20.41 5.72 -10.54
N PRO A 276 -21.49 5.82 -11.33
CA PRO A 276 -22.81 6.20 -10.84
C PRO A 276 -23.35 5.28 -9.74
N ASP A 277 -22.96 4.03 -9.74
CA ASP A 277 -23.33 3.03 -8.75
C ASP A 277 -22.70 3.21 -7.37
N LEU A 278 -21.71 4.09 -7.23
CA LEU A 278 -21.17 4.55 -5.94
C LEU A 278 -21.88 5.81 -5.42
N ASN A 279 -22.90 6.30 -6.16
CA ASN A 279 -23.68 7.46 -5.76
C ASN A 279 -25.04 7.02 -5.22
N ILE A 280 -25.42 7.50 -4.03
CA ILE A 280 -26.69 7.19 -3.39
C ILE A 280 -27.91 7.51 -4.26
N ALA A 281 -27.80 8.51 -5.14
CA ALA A 281 -28.89 8.92 -6.03
C ALA A 281 -29.30 7.81 -7.02
N THR A 282 -28.37 6.96 -7.45
CA THR A 282 -28.64 5.79 -8.31
C THR A 282 -29.63 4.82 -7.67
N TYR A 283 -29.63 4.76 -6.35
CA TYR A 283 -30.49 3.89 -5.55
C TYR A 283 -31.77 4.59 -5.09
N GLY A 284 -32.05 5.79 -5.57
CA GLY A 284 -33.21 6.59 -5.13
C GLY A 284 -33.08 7.08 -3.68
N LEU A 285 -31.87 7.12 -3.15
CA LEU A 285 -31.56 7.68 -1.84
C LEU A 285 -31.16 9.13 -1.97
N THR A 286 -31.46 9.93 -0.96
CA THR A 286 -31.22 11.37 -0.95
C THR A 286 -30.55 11.83 0.35
N ILE A 287 -30.19 13.11 0.45
CA ILE A 287 -29.66 13.70 1.69
C ILE A 287 -30.63 13.59 2.87
N TRP A 288 -31.93 13.38 2.61
CA TRP A 288 -32.96 13.23 3.64
C TRP A 288 -32.90 11.85 4.30
N ASP A 289 -32.38 10.85 3.59
CA ASP A 289 -32.22 9.49 4.09
C ASP A 289 -31.01 9.32 5.01
N LEU A 290 -30.08 10.29 5.05
CA LEU A 290 -28.85 10.18 5.83
C LEU A 290 -29.06 9.94 7.32
N ASP A 291 -30.15 10.48 7.89
CA ASP A 291 -30.47 10.31 9.32
C ASP A 291 -31.49 9.19 9.59
N ARG A 292 -31.99 8.51 8.55
CA ARG A 292 -32.89 7.35 8.63
C ARG A 292 -32.11 6.06 8.80
N GLU A 293 -32.71 5.08 9.49
CA GLU A 293 -32.10 3.77 9.75
C GLU A 293 -32.57 2.73 8.75
N PHE A 294 -31.60 1.97 8.22
CA PHE A 294 -31.81 0.91 7.24
C PHE A 294 -31.17 -0.40 7.67
N ALA A 295 -31.67 -1.52 7.13
CA ALA A 295 -31.02 -2.80 7.23
C ALA A 295 -29.69 -2.76 6.46
N VAL A 296 -28.59 -3.23 7.08
CA VAL A 296 -27.23 -3.11 6.51
C VAL A 296 -26.51 -4.44 6.34
N GLY A 297 -27.20 -5.58 6.55
CA GLY A 297 -26.66 -6.93 6.25
C GLY A 297 -25.36 -7.26 6.96
N GLY A 298 -25.21 -6.84 8.22
CA GLY A 298 -24.01 -7.14 9.02
C GLY A 298 -22.83 -6.20 8.80
N LEU A 299 -22.98 -5.06 8.13
CA LEU A 299 -21.92 -4.07 7.94
C LEU A 299 -21.31 -3.68 9.31
N ALA A 300 -20.01 -3.85 9.47
CA ALA A 300 -19.28 -3.62 10.72
C ALA A 300 -19.96 -4.28 11.96
N GLY A 301 -20.63 -5.43 11.77
CA GLY A 301 -21.30 -6.18 12.83
C GLY A 301 -22.71 -5.67 13.21
N HIS A 302 -23.27 -4.70 12.52
CA HIS A 302 -24.59 -4.12 12.80
C HIS A 302 -25.68 -4.68 11.88
N GLU A 303 -26.88 -4.87 12.42
CA GLU A 303 -28.06 -5.26 11.62
C GLU A 303 -28.76 -4.07 10.98
N ARG A 304 -28.83 -2.96 11.71
CA ARG A 304 -29.44 -1.69 11.25
C ARG A 304 -28.54 -0.50 11.60
N MET A 305 -28.52 0.50 10.73
CA MET A 305 -27.65 1.68 10.91
C MET A 305 -28.22 2.87 10.15
N LYS A 306 -27.93 4.10 10.60
CA LYS A 306 -28.24 5.30 9.81
C LYS A 306 -27.41 5.32 8.52
N LEU A 307 -28.02 5.75 7.41
CA LEU A 307 -27.32 5.82 6.13
C LEU A 307 -26.03 6.66 6.22
N ARG A 308 -26.01 7.71 7.05
CA ARG A 308 -24.82 8.52 7.33
C ARG A 308 -23.63 7.68 7.82
N ASP A 309 -23.90 6.79 8.77
CA ASP A 309 -22.87 5.93 9.39
C ASP A 309 -22.45 4.85 8.39
N VAL A 310 -23.39 4.29 7.64
CA VAL A 310 -23.10 3.39 6.50
C VAL A 310 -22.11 4.05 5.54
N MET A 311 -22.42 5.25 5.06
CA MET A 311 -21.54 5.97 4.13
C MET A 311 -20.17 6.31 4.73
N THR A 312 -20.10 6.58 6.03
CA THR A 312 -18.84 6.84 6.72
C THR A 312 -17.96 5.59 6.75
N ILE A 313 -18.53 4.44 7.07
CA ILE A 313 -17.82 3.15 7.06
C ILE A 313 -17.37 2.81 5.65
N LEU A 314 -18.29 2.82 4.67
CA LEU A 314 -17.97 2.45 3.29
C LEU A 314 -16.86 3.32 2.67
N ARG A 315 -16.93 4.63 2.85
CA ARG A 315 -15.89 5.55 2.37
C ARG A 315 -14.56 5.36 3.09
N SER A 316 -14.59 5.09 4.38
CA SER A 316 -13.37 4.85 5.16
C SER A 316 -12.71 3.52 4.80
N ALA A 317 -13.49 2.46 4.62
CA ALA A 317 -13.00 1.12 4.33
C ALA A 317 -12.54 0.95 2.88
N TYR A 318 -13.28 1.54 1.92
CA TYR A 318 -13.11 1.23 0.50
C TYR A 318 -12.66 2.40 -0.37
N CYS A 319 -12.69 3.65 0.12
CA CYS A 319 -12.37 4.83 -0.69
C CYS A 319 -11.33 5.76 -0.01
N GLY A 320 -10.67 5.29 1.03
CA GLY A 320 -9.66 6.06 1.76
C GLY A 320 -8.28 6.04 1.11
N LYS A 321 -7.25 6.31 1.91
CA LYS A 321 -5.84 6.20 1.53
C LYS A 321 -5.38 4.75 1.36
N MET A 322 -6.16 3.79 1.86
CA MET A 322 -6.04 2.37 1.60
C MET A 322 -7.39 1.81 1.14
N THR A 323 -7.33 0.78 0.32
CA THR A 323 -8.50 0.03 -0.15
C THR A 323 -8.10 -1.39 -0.51
N VAL A 324 -9.07 -2.27 -0.80
CA VAL A 324 -8.80 -3.66 -1.11
C VAL A 324 -9.71 -4.18 -2.21
N GLU A 325 -9.16 -5.02 -3.09
CA GLU A 325 -9.88 -5.82 -4.05
C GLU A 325 -9.88 -7.28 -3.60
N TYR A 326 -11.06 -7.89 -3.41
CA TYR A 326 -11.19 -9.24 -2.86
C TYR A 326 -12.47 -9.97 -3.25
N THR A 327 -13.42 -9.30 -3.88
CA THR A 327 -14.76 -9.87 -4.15
C THR A 327 -14.73 -11.05 -5.12
N TYR A 328 -13.66 -11.16 -5.92
CA TYR A 328 -13.41 -12.29 -6.85
C TYR A 328 -12.85 -13.56 -6.15
N ILE A 329 -12.47 -13.50 -4.89
CA ILE A 329 -12.00 -14.65 -4.11
C ILE A 329 -13.16 -15.62 -3.91
N LEU A 330 -12.97 -16.91 -4.25
CA LEU A 330 -14.03 -17.91 -4.18
C LEU A 330 -14.32 -18.37 -2.74
N ASP A 331 -13.33 -18.35 -1.88
CA ASP A 331 -13.43 -18.78 -0.49
C ASP A 331 -14.17 -17.73 0.35
N ASN A 332 -15.28 -18.17 0.97
CA ASN A 332 -16.10 -17.30 1.80
C ASN A 332 -15.41 -16.85 3.09
N GLU A 333 -14.61 -17.72 3.72
CA GLU A 333 -13.94 -17.37 4.98
C GLU A 333 -12.90 -16.27 4.75
N GLN A 334 -12.15 -16.35 3.67
CA GLN A 334 -11.19 -15.32 3.28
C GLN A 334 -11.89 -13.99 3.00
N ARG A 335 -12.96 -14.00 2.21
CA ARG A 335 -13.75 -12.77 1.93
C ARG A 335 -14.32 -12.14 3.21
N GLU A 336 -14.87 -12.97 4.10
CA GLU A 336 -15.45 -12.50 5.36
C GLU A 336 -14.40 -11.91 6.28
N TRP A 337 -13.22 -12.53 6.35
CA TRP A 337 -12.11 -12.02 7.14
C TRP A 337 -11.65 -10.64 6.63
N ILE A 338 -11.42 -10.50 5.32
CA ILE A 338 -11.00 -9.23 4.71
C ILE A 338 -12.06 -8.15 4.97
N ARG A 339 -13.33 -8.47 4.72
CA ARG A 339 -14.46 -7.57 4.96
C ARG A 339 -14.50 -7.09 6.40
N THR A 340 -14.44 -8.02 7.34
CA THR A 340 -14.46 -7.70 8.77
C THR A 340 -13.26 -6.85 9.17
N TYR A 341 -12.08 -7.16 8.64
CA TYR A 341 -10.87 -6.41 8.90
C TYR A 341 -11.00 -4.95 8.46
N VAL A 342 -11.32 -4.70 7.19
CA VAL A 342 -11.33 -3.34 6.63
C VAL A 342 -12.52 -2.50 7.13
N GLU A 343 -13.67 -3.10 7.39
CA GLU A 343 -14.86 -2.41 7.88
C GLU A 343 -14.75 -1.99 9.36
N ASN A 344 -13.91 -2.68 10.16
CA ASN A 344 -13.72 -2.41 11.59
C ASN A 344 -12.41 -1.68 11.93
N THR A 345 -11.39 -1.70 11.05
CA THR A 345 -10.04 -1.17 11.33
C THR A 345 -9.94 0.32 10.99
N ASN A 346 -10.56 1.18 11.78
CA ASN A 346 -10.48 2.64 11.62
C ASN A 346 -9.79 3.37 12.78
N ALA A 347 -9.21 2.65 13.75
CA ALA A 347 -8.50 3.26 14.86
C ALA A 347 -7.19 3.92 14.38
N PRO A 348 -6.82 5.10 14.88
CA PRO A 348 -5.50 5.68 14.63
C PRO A 348 -4.40 4.76 15.18
N LEU A 349 -3.20 4.85 14.62
CA LEU A 349 -2.03 4.17 15.17
C LEU A 349 -1.75 4.66 16.59
N SER A 350 -1.17 3.80 17.42
CA SER A 350 -0.68 4.22 18.74
C SER A 350 0.45 5.26 18.59
N ASN A 351 0.62 6.15 19.58
CA ASN A 351 1.73 7.11 19.57
C ASN A 351 3.11 6.43 19.45
N LYS A 352 3.21 5.21 19.93
CA LYS A 352 4.40 4.36 19.83
C LYS A 352 4.66 3.97 18.36
N ASP A 353 3.64 3.47 17.66
CA ASP A 353 3.74 3.11 16.24
C ASP A 353 3.97 4.35 15.35
N GLN A 354 3.37 5.49 15.70
CA GLN A 354 3.58 6.74 14.99
C GLN A 354 5.03 7.22 15.09
N LYS A 355 5.63 7.15 16.29
CA LYS A 355 7.04 7.52 16.52
C LYS A 355 7.97 6.56 15.79
N LEU A 356 7.71 5.25 15.81
CA LEU A 356 8.49 4.25 15.08
C LEU A 356 8.43 4.53 13.56
N THR A 357 7.23 4.70 13.03
CA THR A 357 7.02 5.04 11.62
C THR A 357 7.76 6.31 11.21
N LEU A 358 7.76 7.35 12.05
CA LEU A 358 8.52 8.57 11.78
C LEU A 358 10.03 8.34 11.82
N THR A 359 10.52 7.57 12.79
CA THR A 359 11.96 7.26 12.93
C THR A 359 12.48 6.49 11.71
N THR A 360 11.74 5.48 11.26
CA THR A 360 12.11 4.71 10.05
C THR A 360 12.06 5.55 8.78
N LEU A 361 11.12 6.49 8.66
CA LEU A 361 11.08 7.47 7.55
C LEU A 361 12.26 8.45 7.61
N ILE A 362 12.65 8.90 8.80
CA ILE A 362 13.84 9.74 8.98
C ILE A 362 15.09 9.00 8.49
N ALA A 363 15.25 7.74 8.89
CA ALA A 363 16.36 6.90 8.48
C ALA A 363 16.41 6.72 6.95
N ALA A 364 15.27 6.41 6.35
CA ALA A 364 15.16 6.21 4.90
C ALA A 364 15.52 7.47 4.10
N GLU A 365 14.93 8.65 4.45
CA GLU A 365 15.17 9.91 3.75
C GLU A 365 16.60 10.42 3.98
N ALA A 366 17.11 10.32 5.21
CA ALA A 366 18.46 10.78 5.53
C ALA A 366 19.52 9.98 4.77
N PHE A 367 19.36 8.65 4.66
CA PHE A 367 20.25 7.79 3.91
C PHE A 367 20.26 8.12 2.41
N GLU A 368 19.10 8.28 1.77
CA GLU A 368 19.01 8.68 0.37
C GLU A 368 19.65 10.06 0.12
N SER A 369 19.33 11.04 0.95
CA SER A 369 19.90 12.38 0.90
C SER A 369 21.42 12.37 1.07
N PHE A 370 21.93 11.54 1.98
CA PHE A 370 23.36 11.39 2.22
C PHE A 370 24.08 10.83 0.98
N LEU A 371 23.55 9.74 0.42
CA LEU A 371 24.09 9.16 -0.81
C LEU A 371 24.03 10.14 -1.99
N GLN A 372 22.97 10.94 -2.10
CA GLN A 372 22.83 11.98 -3.13
C GLN A 372 23.93 13.03 -3.04
N THR A 373 24.33 13.37 -1.82
CA THR A 373 25.28 14.47 -1.57
C THR A 373 26.74 13.99 -1.64
N LYS A 374 27.03 12.80 -1.12
CA LYS A 374 28.41 12.31 -0.96
C LYS A 374 28.91 11.47 -2.14
N TYR A 375 28.01 10.76 -2.81
CA TYR A 375 28.33 9.83 -3.91
C TYR A 375 27.72 10.29 -5.24
N VAL A 376 27.98 11.54 -5.60
CA VAL A 376 27.55 12.13 -6.87
C VAL A 376 28.17 11.37 -8.04
N GLY A 377 27.36 10.98 -9.03
CA GLY A 377 27.81 10.27 -10.23
C GLY A 377 28.02 8.76 -10.05
N GLN A 378 27.81 8.21 -8.85
CA GLN A 378 27.76 6.76 -8.63
C GLN A 378 26.39 6.22 -9.03
N LYS A 379 26.38 5.10 -9.80
CA LYS A 379 25.14 4.44 -10.22
C LYS A 379 24.30 4.04 -9.03
N ARG A 380 23.05 4.51 -8.99
CA ARG A 380 22.09 4.19 -7.94
C ARG A 380 20.67 4.37 -8.42
N PHE A 381 19.76 3.71 -7.72
CA PHE A 381 18.33 3.72 -7.97
C PHE A 381 17.62 4.17 -6.69
N SER A 382 17.40 5.49 -6.58
CA SER A 382 16.87 6.12 -5.36
C SER A 382 15.46 5.66 -5.02
N LEU A 383 15.20 5.55 -3.70
CA LEU A 383 13.87 5.25 -3.13
C LEU A 383 13.02 6.52 -2.96
N GLU A 384 13.58 7.72 -3.17
CA GLU A 384 12.89 8.99 -2.93
C GLU A 384 11.54 9.07 -3.68
N GLY A 385 10.48 9.33 -2.94
CA GLY A 385 9.08 9.30 -3.39
C GLY A 385 8.34 8.00 -3.05
N SER A 386 9.06 6.99 -2.53
CA SER A 386 8.51 5.71 -2.09
C SER A 386 9.03 5.32 -0.69
N GLU A 387 9.41 6.30 0.14
CA GLU A 387 10.07 6.09 1.43
C GLU A 387 9.22 5.30 2.43
N SER A 388 7.88 5.33 2.29
CA SER A 388 6.95 4.54 3.10
C SER A 388 7.14 3.01 2.94
N LEU A 389 7.90 2.57 1.93
CA LEU A 389 8.32 1.17 1.79
C LEU A 389 9.08 0.69 3.03
N ILE A 390 9.95 1.52 3.62
CA ILE A 390 10.78 1.11 4.76
C ILE A 390 9.96 0.84 6.01
N PRO A 391 9.11 1.76 6.53
CA PRO A 391 8.24 1.43 7.65
C PRO A 391 7.20 0.34 7.35
N MET A 392 6.81 0.15 6.08
CA MET A 392 5.95 -0.96 5.67
C MET A 392 6.67 -2.31 5.82
N MET A 393 7.91 -2.44 5.32
CA MET A 393 8.71 -3.66 5.45
C MET A 393 9.06 -3.96 6.91
N ASP A 394 9.44 -2.95 7.67
CA ASP A 394 9.70 -3.03 9.11
C ASP A 394 8.49 -3.64 9.83
N ARG A 395 7.28 -3.12 9.56
CA ARG A 395 6.04 -3.67 10.14
C ARG A 395 5.72 -5.09 9.67
N ILE A 396 5.97 -5.44 8.41
CA ILE A 396 5.78 -6.81 7.91
C ILE A 396 6.64 -7.80 8.71
N ILE A 397 7.90 -7.46 8.92
CA ILE A 397 8.85 -8.30 9.64
C ILE A 397 8.49 -8.39 11.12
N ASP A 398 8.11 -7.29 11.76
CA ASP A 398 7.62 -7.26 13.15
C ASP A 398 6.41 -8.18 13.35
N VAL A 399 5.40 -8.08 12.47
CA VAL A 399 4.19 -8.91 12.57
C VAL A 399 4.51 -10.38 12.26
N ALA A 400 5.43 -10.67 11.34
CA ALA A 400 5.89 -12.02 11.07
C ALA A 400 6.58 -12.64 12.31
N ALA A 401 7.41 -11.86 13.02
CA ALA A 401 8.02 -12.28 14.27
C ALA A 401 6.98 -12.56 15.36
N ASP A 402 5.91 -11.75 15.47
CA ASP A 402 4.79 -11.98 16.38
C ASP A 402 4.04 -13.30 16.07
N HIS A 403 4.06 -13.75 14.81
CA HIS A 403 3.53 -15.05 14.36
C HIS A 403 4.56 -16.18 14.39
N HIS A 404 5.69 -16.01 15.10
CA HIS A 404 6.75 -17.00 15.26
C HIS A 404 7.44 -17.44 13.96
N VAL A 405 7.42 -16.62 12.93
CA VAL A 405 8.25 -16.80 11.74
C VAL A 405 9.72 -16.62 12.15
N GLN A 406 10.57 -17.58 11.78
CA GLN A 406 11.99 -17.59 12.17
C GLN A 406 12.86 -16.79 11.21
N GLU A 407 12.47 -16.74 9.93
CA GLU A 407 13.23 -16.04 8.90
C GLU A 407 12.29 -15.42 7.85
N VAL A 408 12.58 -14.16 7.48
CA VAL A 408 11.99 -13.52 6.30
C VAL A 408 13.03 -13.47 5.19
N VAL A 409 12.73 -14.09 4.06
CA VAL A 409 13.60 -14.06 2.87
C VAL A 409 13.04 -13.07 1.87
N ILE A 410 13.86 -12.07 1.48
CA ILE A 410 13.45 -10.95 0.63
C ILE A 410 14.01 -11.14 -0.78
N GLY A 411 13.12 -11.06 -1.79
CA GLY A 411 13.47 -10.88 -3.19
C GLY A 411 13.10 -9.48 -3.65
N MET A 412 13.98 -8.77 -4.34
CA MET A 412 13.65 -7.41 -4.80
C MET A 412 14.51 -6.97 -5.99
N PRO A 413 14.00 -6.04 -6.82
CA PRO A 413 14.76 -5.39 -7.88
C PRO A 413 15.76 -4.37 -7.29
N HIS A 414 16.30 -3.52 -8.14
CA HIS A 414 17.36 -2.55 -7.80
C HIS A 414 16.87 -1.33 -7.00
N ARG A 415 15.63 -0.84 -7.22
CA ARG A 415 15.15 0.40 -6.60
C ARG A 415 14.95 0.25 -5.09
N GLY A 416 15.60 1.13 -4.32
CA GLY A 416 15.56 1.10 -2.86
C GLY A 416 16.40 0.01 -2.22
N ARG A 417 17.11 -0.84 -3.00
CA ARG A 417 17.86 -1.99 -2.46
C ARG A 417 18.92 -1.58 -1.43
N LEU A 418 19.62 -0.47 -1.65
CA LEU A 418 20.60 0.04 -0.67
C LEU A 418 19.93 0.46 0.64
N ASN A 419 18.77 1.07 0.56
CA ASN A 419 18.00 1.48 1.73
C ASN A 419 17.49 0.26 2.51
N VAL A 420 17.01 -0.77 1.82
CA VAL A 420 16.62 -2.06 2.43
C VAL A 420 17.81 -2.76 3.07
N LEU A 421 18.98 -2.79 2.41
CA LEU A 421 20.22 -3.34 3.00
C LEU A 421 20.57 -2.64 4.30
N ALA A 422 20.50 -1.31 4.33
CA ALA A 422 20.87 -0.51 5.49
C ALA A 422 19.84 -0.60 6.62
N ASN A 423 18.58 -0.32 6.33
CA ASN A 423 17.55 -0.06 7.34
C ASN A 423 16.65 -1.28 7.66
N ILE A 424 16.67 -2.33 6.83
CA ILE A 424 15.87 -3.55 7.05
C ILE A 424 16.76 -4.75 7.38
N VAL A 425 17.80 -4.99 6.56
CA VAL A 425 18.72 -6.12 6.78
C VAL A 425 19.77 -5.80 7.85
N GLY A 426 19.99 -4.51 8.13
CA GLY A 426 20.98 -4.07 9.12
C GLY A 426 22.43 -4.18 8.63
N LYS A 427 22.67 -4.14 7.32
CA LYS A 427 24.04 -4.12 6.78
C LYS A 427 24.75 -2.86 7.24
N PRO A 428 25.94 -2.98 7.90
CA PRO A 428 26.65 -1.82 8.44
C PRO A 428 26.94 -0.75 7.38
N TYR A 429 26.69 0.51 7.66
CA TYR A 429 27.01 1.64 6.77
C TYR A 429 28.47 1.65 6.33
N LYS A 430 29.38 1.30 7.23
CA LYS A 430 30.82 1.18 6.94
C LYS A 430 31.08 0.22 5.77
N GLN A 431 30.39 -0.91 5.73
CA GLN A 431 30.53 -1.88 4.65
C GLN A 431 29.94 -1.34 3.34
N ILE A 432 28.75 -0.73 3.41
CA ILE A 432 28.10 -0.12 2.24
C ILE A 432 28.99 0.97 1.63
N PHE A 433 29.52 1.86 2.46
CA PHE A 433 30.38 2.96 1.98
C PHE A 433 31.72 2.46 1.45
N SER A 434 32.34 1.43 2.08
CA SER A 434 33.55 0.81 1.56
C SER A 434 33.36 0.16 0.18
N GLU A 435 32.19 -0.44 -0.06
CA GLU A 435 31.82 -1.00 -1.36
C GLU A 435 31.64 0.10 -2.42
N PHE A 436 31.18 1.30 -2.05
CA PHE A 436 31.09 2.46 -2.95
C PHE A 436 32.48 2.98 -3.34
N GLU A 437 33.44 2.97 -2.44
CA GLU A 437 34.81 3.42 -2.69
C GLU A 437 35.67 2.35 -3.40
N GLY A 438 35.09 1.17 -3.72
CA GLY A 438 35.79 0.10 -4.41
C GLY A 438 36.56 -0.86 -3.53
N ASN A 439 36.50 -0.69 -2.21
CA ASN A 439 37.14 -1.54 -1.22
C ASN A 439 36.21 -2.71 -0.83
N MET A 440 36.31 -3.84 -1.52
CA MET A 440 35.58 -5.04 -1.12
C MET A 440 36.22 -5.66 0.14
N LEU A 441 35.47 -5.59 1.25
CA LEU A 441 35.87 -6.23 2.51
C LEU A 441 35.53 -7.73 2.58
N SER A 442 34.86 -8.28 1.56
CA SER A 442 34.46 -9.69 1.54
C SER A 442 35.35 -10.55 0.63
N THR A 443 35.66 -11.74 1.11
CA THR A 443 36.39 -12.79 0.38
C THR A 443 35.56 -13.47 -0.72
N GLU A 444 34.34 -13.03 -0.95
CA GLU A 444 33.46 -13.58 -1.97
C GLU A 444 33.80 -13.00 -3.34
N GLN A 445 34.36 -13.85 -4.17
CA GLN A 445 34.66 -13.57 -5.56
C GLN A 445 33.41 -13.45 -6.40
N GLN A 446 33.02 -12.26 -6.75
CA GLN A 446 32.07 -12.06 -7.84
C GLN A 446 32.56 -10.92 -8.76
N GLY A 447 32.56 -11.21 -10.07
CA GLY A 447 33.17 -10.35 -11.06
C GLY A 447 32.34 -9.11 -11.46
N SER A 448 33.02 -8.14 -12.02
CA SER A 448 32.63 -6.87 -12.68
C SER A 448 31.76 -5.85 -11.94
N GLY A 449 32.06 -4.58 -12.10
CA GLY A 449 31.63 -3.39 -11.35
C GLY A 449 30.14 -3.07 -11.16
N ASP A 450 29.20 -3.88 -11.62
CA ASP A 450 27.75 -3.72 -11.43
C ASP A 450 27.21 -4.54 -10.22
N VAL A 451 28.07 -5.28 -9.56
CA VAL A 451 27.77 -6.35 -8.60
C VAL A 451 27.17 -5.84 -7.28
N LYS A 452 27.52 -4.66 -6.80
CA LYS A 452 27.08 -4.14 -5.51
C LYS A 452 25.55 -4.03 -5.34
N TYR A 453 24.81 -3.82 -6.44
CA TYR A 453 23.36 -3.75 -6.43
C TYR A 453 22.68 -5.12 -6.53
N HIS A 454 23.43 -6.18 -6.75
CA HIS A 454 22.93 -7.53 -6.96
C HIS A 454 23.31 -8.50 -5.87
N LEU A 455 24.25 -8.12 -4.98
CA LEU A 455 24.68 -8.95 -3.85
C LEU A 455 23.54 -9.16 -2.85
N GLY A 456 23.47 -10.39 -2.30
CA GLY A 456 22.66 -10.72 -1.15
C GLY A 456 23.30 -10.28 0.16
N SER A 457 22.53 -10.30 1.24
CA SER A 457 23.00 -10.06 2.60
C SER A 457 22.08 -10.72 3.61
N GLU A 458 22.61 -11.10 4.76
CA GLU A 458 21.84 -11.61 5.88
C GLU A 458 22.05 -10.73 7.11
N GLY A 459 21.03 -10.65 7.97
CA GLY A 459 21.11 -9.92 9.22
C GLY A 459 20.04 -10.38 10.20
N ILE A 460 20.04 -9.80 11.38
CA ILE A 460 19.01 -9.96 12.40
C ILE A 460 18.25 -8.65 12.49
N HIS A 461 16.94 -8.72 12.33
CA HIS A 461 16.06 -7.60 12.58
C HIS A 461 15.60 -7.66 14.05
N TYR A 462 15.86 -6.58 14.76
CA TYR A 462 15.50 -6.43 16.17
C TYR A 462 14.19 -5.65 16.26
N GLN A 463 13.17 -6.28 16.83
CA GLN A 463 11.94 -5.55 17.12
C GLN A 463 12.22 -4.39 18.08
N MET A 464 11.96 -3.15 17.68
CA MET A 464 12.22 -1.98 18.52
C MET A 464 11.37 -1.99 19.81
N TYR A 465 10.27 -2.72 19.82
CA TYR A 465 9.31 -2.75 20.93
C TYR A 465 8.74 -4.15 21.23
N GLY A 466 9.41 -5.20 20.82
CA GLY A 466 9.12 -6.60 21.09
C GLY A 466 10.34 -7.32 21.64
N ASP A 467 10.16 -8.59 21.96
CA ASP A 467 11.23 -9.45 22.47
C ASP A 467 11.69 -10.50 21.43
N ASN A 468 11.13 -10.45 20.20
CA ASN A 468 11.36 -11.43 19.16
C ASN A 468 12.31 -10.88 18.09
N ASP A 469 13.52 -11.40 18.05
CA ASP A 469 14.44 -11.15 16.95
C ASP A 469 14.13 -12.11 15.80
N ILE A 470 14.26 -11.65 14.56
CA ILE A 470 13.97 -12.46 13.38
C ILE A 470 15.11 -12.36 12.37
N LYS A 471 15.50 -13.50 11.79
CA LYS A 471 16.49 -13.49 10.72
C LYS A 471 15.90 -12.89 9.44
N VAL A 472 16.66 -12.01 8.78
CA VAL A 472 16.29 -11.42 7.50
C VAL A 472 17.37 -11.70 6.48
N THR A 473 16.98 -12.31 5.36
CA THR A 473 17.88 -12.62 4.25
C THR A 473 17.43 -11.89 3.00
N LEU A 474 18.27 -11.02 2.45
CA LEU A 474 18.06 -10.43 1.13
C LEU A 474 18.79 -11.28 0.09
N THR A 475 18.04 -11.87 -0.85
CA THR A 475 18.61 -12.71 -1.90
C THR A 475 19.39 -11.90 -2.92
N ALA A 476 20.46 -12.49 -3.47
CA ALA A 476 21.09 -11.95 -4.67
C ALA A 476 20.12 -11.99 -5.87
N ASN A 477 20.21 -11.01 -6.75
CA ASN A 477 19.36 -10.96 -7.95
C ASN A 477 20.18 -10.57 -9.19
N PRO A 478 19.73 -10.93 -10.41
CA PRO A 478 20.27 -10.38 -11.65
C PRO A 478 19.60 -9.03 -11.97
N SER A 479 20.13 -8.32 -12.99
CA SER A 479 19.47 -7.11 -13.52
C SER A 479 18.19 -7.41 -14.33
N HIS A 480 17.90 -8.68 -14.62
CA HIS A 480 16.66 -9.11 -15.26
C HIS A 480 15.51 -9.02 -14.24
N LEU A 481 14.58 -8.11 -14.49
CA LEU A 481 13.45 -7.84 -13.60
C LEU A 481 12.56 -9.08 -13.45
N GLU A 482 12.09 -9.34 -12.24
CA GLU A 482 11.23 -10.47 -11.83
C GLU A 482 11.91 -11.86 -11.92
N ALA A 483 13.16 -11.96 -12.38
CA ALA A 483 13.87 -13.25 -12.44
C ALA A 483 14.17 -13.82 -11.03
N VAL A 484 14.21 -12.99 -10.01
CA VAL A 484 14.43 -13.38 -8.61
C VAL A 484 13.21 -14.04 -7.98
N ASP A 485 12.00 -13.82 -8.52
CA ASP A 485 10.75 -14.28 -7.93
C ASP A 485 10.73 -15.80 -7.72
N PRO A 486 10.86 -16.63 -8.76
CA PRO A 486 10.88 -18.07 -8.57
C PRO A 486 12.12 -18.54 -7.82
N VAL A 487 13.26 -17.86 -7.92
CA VAL A 487 14.47 -18.20 -7.17
C VAL A 487 14.23 -18.05 -5.66
N LEU A 488 13.55 -16.98 -5.25
CA LEU A 488 13.14 -16.76 -3.86
C LEU A 488 12.28 -17.92 -3.35
N ILE A 489 11.26 -18.33 -4.12
CA ILE A 489 10.38 -19.45 -3.75
C ILE A 489 11.20 -20.72 -3.56
N GLY A 490 12.15 -21.00 -4.46
CA GLY A 490 13.04 -22.17 -4.34
C GLY A 490 13.92 -22.15 -3.07
N ILE A 491 14.49 -20.99 -2.74
CA ILE A 491 15.28 -20.79 -1.53
C ILE A 491 14.42 -21.04 -0.27
N VAL A 492 13.23 -20.43 -0.21
CA VAL A 492 12.33 -20.58 0.93
C VAL A 492 11.87 -22.03 1.08
N LYS A 493 11.48 -22.69 -0.02
CA LYS A 493 11.07 -24.09 -0.01
C LYS A 493 12.17 -25.00 0.53
N ALA A 494 13.39 -24.82 0.06
CA ALA A 494 14.53 -25.62 0.54
C ALA A 494 14.79 -25.40 2.04
N LYS A 495 14.72 -24.16 2.52
CA LYS A 495 14.89 -23.86 3.95
C LYS A 495 13.80 -24.50 4.81
N GLN A 496 12.54 -24.41 4.38
CA GLN A 496 11.42 -25.04 5.07
C GLN A 496 11.57 -26.57 5.10
N ASP A 497 11.93 -27.21 3.99
CA ASP A 497 12.14 -28.65 3.91
C ASP A 497 13.29 -29.09 4.81
N LEU A 498 14.38 -28.34 4.90
CA LEU A 498 15.50 -28.64 5.79
C LEU A 498 15.10 -28.49 7.27
N LEU A 499 14.33 -27.48 7.64
CA LEU A 499 13.84 -27.31 9.01
C LEU A 499 12.88 -28.43 9.42
N ALA A 500 11.96 -28.83 8.55
CA ALA A 500 11.03 -29.93 8.82
C ALA A 500 11.79 -31.25 9.10
N ARG A 501 12.85 -31.53 8.35
CA ARG A 501 13.69 -32.73 8.53
C ARG A 501 14.46 -32.78 9.86
N THR A 502 14.94 -31.62 10.34
CA THR A 502 15.64 -31.56 11.64
C THR A 502 14.71 -31.85 12.80
N THR A 503 13.43 -31.49 12.69
CA THR A 503 12.41 -31.73 13.73
C THR A 503 12.04 -33.23 13.82
N ASP A 504 12.00 -33.94 12.70
CA ASP A 504 11.69 -35.39 12.67
C ASP A 504 12.79 -36.26 13.32
N HIS A 505 14.06 -35.86 13.26
CA HIS A 505 15.18 -36.62 13.82
C HIS A 505 15.37 -36.46 15.33
N THR A 506 14.80 -35.43 15.97
CA THR A 506 14.93 -35.18 17.43
C THR A 506 13.93 -35.96 18.28
N SER A 507 13.03 -36.75 17.69
CA SER A 507 11.89 -37.38 18.38
C SER A 507 12.19 -38.77 19.03
N HIS A 508 13.43 -39.13 19.25
CA HIS A 508 13.77 -40.44 19.82
C HIS A 508 14.01 -40.50 21.36
N ASP A 509 13.90 -39.36 22.08
CA ASP A 509 14.02 -39.37 23.56
C ASP A 509 12.74 -38.87 24.22
N ASP A 510 12.12 -39.73 25.06
CA ASP A 510 10.79 -39.46 25.68
C ASP A 510 10.80 -38.33 26.73
N SER A 511 11.97 -37.87 27.17
CA SER A 511 12.09 -36.76 28.11
C SER A 511 12.18 -35.40 27.38
N GLU A 512 12.69 -35.36 26.16
CA GLU A 512 12.72 -34.19 25.28
C GLU A 512 11.41 -34.01 24.52
N LYS A 513 10.63 -35.07 24.28
CA LYS A 513 9.33 -35.03 23.61
C LYS A 513 8.35 -34.02 24.22
N ARG A 514 8.26 -33.94 25.55
CA ARG A 514 7.32 -33.01 26.22
C ARG A 514 7.74 -31.55 26.11
N GLN A 515 9.02 -31.25 26.04
CA GLN A 515 9.51 -29.89 25.81
C GLN A 515 9.42 -29.53 24.33
N THR A 516 9.63 -30.47 23.43
CA THR A 516 9.52 -30.31 21.97
C THR A 516 8.06 -30.20 21.53
N GLU A 517 7.13 -30.95 22.17
CA GLU A 517 5.69 -30.84 21.92
C GLU A 517 5.13 -29.49 22.39
N GLN A 518 5.59 -28.95 23.52
CA GLN A 518 5.23 -27.59 23.97
C GLN A 518 5.84 -26.48 23.12
N GLN A 519 7.03 -26.71 22.51
CA GLN A 519 7.63 -25.81 21.53
C GLN A 519 7.00 -25.97 20.15
N ALA A 520 6.60 -27.19 19.75
CA ALA A 520 5.93 -27.46 18.48
C ALA A 520 4.50 -26.89 18.44
N GLU A 521 3.80 -26.79 19.58
CA GLU A 521 2.52 -26.08 19.65
C GLU A 521 2.63 -24.56 19.41
N GLN A 522 3.85 -23.98 19.46
CA GLN A 522 4.12 -22.57 19.22
C GLN A 522 4.75 -22.28 17.84
N LEU A 523 5.16 -23.31 17.07
CA LEU A 523 5.77 -23.13 15.76
C LEU A 523 4.69 -22.97 14.68
N THR A 524 4.87 -21.96 13.82
CA THR A 524 4.06 -21.85 12.59
C THR A 524 4.36 -23.00 11.64
N GLU A 525 3.36 -23.43 10.87
CA GLU A 525 3.52 -24.46 9.82
C GLU A 525 4.59 -24.04 8.77
N TYR A 526 4.76 -22.72 8.56
CA TYR A 526 5.69 -22.15 7.60
C TYR A 526 6.69 -21.21 8.29
N PRO A 527 7.77 -21.72 8.88
CA PRO A 527 8.71 -20.93 9.69
C PRO A 527 9.59 -19.97 8.89
N VAL A 528 9.60 -20.05 7.56
CA VAL A 528 10.32 -19.16 6.66
C VAL A 528 9.32 -18.49 5.71
N MET A 529 9.22 -17.17 5.79
CA MET A 529 8.25 -16.39 4.99
C MET A 529 8.93 -15.67 3.81
N PRO A 530 8.44 -15.81 2.58
CA PRO A 530 8.91 -15.01 1.45
C PRO A 530 8.27 -13.62 1.45
N LEU A 531 9.10 -12.59 1.23
CA LEU A 531 8.69 -11.21 0.99
C LEU A 531 9.26 -10.75 -0.35
N MET A 532 8.39 -10.48 -1.32
CA MET A 532 8.77 -10.19 -2.69
C MET A 532 8.39 -8.78 -3.10
N LEU A 533 9.37 -8.02 -3.59
CA LEU A 533 9.16 -6.65 -4.06
C LEU A 533 9.22 -6.61 -5.58
N HIS A 534 8.36 -5.82 -6.19
CA HIS A 534 8.21 -5.67 -7.64
C HIS A 534 8.20 -4.21 -8.06
N GLY A 535 8.54 -3.92 -9.32
CA GLY A 535 8.18 -2.67 -9.97
C GLY A 535 6.85 -2.83 -10.72
N ASP A 536 6.02 -1.78 -10.76
CA ASP A 536 4.68 -1.81 -11.39
C ASP A 536 4.69 -2.24 -12.86
N ALA A 537 5.62 -1.72 -13.65
CA ALA A 537 5.75 -2.08 -15.05
C ALA A 537 6.28 -3.51 -15.26
N ALA A 538 7.15 -3.99 -14.35
CA ALA A 538 7.70 -5.34 -14.43
C ALA A 538 6.68 -6.38 -13.98
N PHE A 539 6.00 -6.18 -12.87
CA PHE A 539 4.99 -7.10 -12.36
C PHE A 539 3.85 -7.33 -13.36
N SER A 540 3.38 -6.28 -14.01
CA SER A 540 2.34 -6.39 -15.05
C SER A 540 2.84 -6.90 -16.40
N GLY A 541 4.15 -6.77 -16.71
CA GLY A 541 4.68 -7.00 -18.05
C GLY A 541 5.55 -8.24 -18.19
N GLN A 542 6.18 -8.75 -17.12
CA GLN A 542 7.05 -9.91 -17.18
C GLN A 542 6.27 -11.21 -16.92
N GLY A 543 6.27 -12.11 -17.89
CA GLY A 543 5.54 -13.37 -17.81
C GLY A 543 5.94 -14.26 -16.61
N VAL A 544 7.18 -14.16 -16.15
CA VAL A 544 7.68 -14.93 -15.00
C VAL A 544 6.95 -14.58 -13.69
N ALA A 545 6.44 -13.35 -13.52
CA ALA A 545 5.61 -13.00 -12.38
C ALA A 545 4.29 -13.81 -12.37
N TYR A 546 3.63 -13.93 -13.52
CA TYR A 546 2.45 -14.78 -13.68
C TYR A 546 2.77 -16.26 -13.45
N GLU A 547 3.87 -16.75 -14.00
CA GLU A 547 4.31 -18.14 -13.81
C GLU A 547 4.57 -18.45 -12.33
N THR A 548 5.20 -17.52 -11.59
CA THR A 548 5.48 -17.68 -10.16
C THR A 548 4.19 -17.74 -9.33
N LEU A 549 3.24 -16.82 -9.58
CA LEU A 549 1.92 -16.86 -8.93
C LEU A 549 1.17 -18.18 -9.23
N ASN A 550 1.32 -18.72 -10.44
CA ASN A 550 0.68 -19.99 -10.80
C ASN A 550 1.28 -21.21 -10.05
N LEU A 551 2.51 -21.12 -9.57
CA LEU A 551 3.15 -22.18 -8.77
C LEU A 551 2.75 -22.17 -7.29
N ALA A 552 2.27 -21.05 -6.76
CA ALA A 552 2.14 -20.78 -5.32
C ALA A 552 1.40 -21.84 -4.49
N LEU A 553 0.39 -22.51 -5.08
CA LEU A 553 -0.42 -23.53 -4.39
C LEU A 553 -0.14 -24.96 -4.88
N LEU A 554 0.84 -25.14 -5.77
CA LEU A 554 1.17 -26.49 -6.26
C LEU A 554 2.02 -27.25 -5.25
N GLU A 555 1.79 -28.55 -5.10
CA GLU A 555 2.43 -29.44 -4.11
C GLU A 555 3.96 -29.29 -4.24
N GLY A 556 4.77 -29.30 -4.77
CA GLY A 556 6.24 -29.15 -4.76
C GLY A 556 6.74 -27.71 -4.63
N TYR A 557 5.85 -26.71 -4.65
CA TYR A 557 6.20 -25.28 -4.73
C TYR A 557 5.59 -24.43 -3.63
N ASN A 558 4.56 -24.91 -2.95
CA ASN A 558 3.89 -24.19 -1.88
C ASN A 558 4.85 -23.90 -0.72
N VAL A 559 4.89 -22.63 -0.31
CA VAL A 559 5.72 -22.10 0.77
C VAL A 559 4.91 -21.40 1.87
N GLY A 560 3.59 -21.62 1.90
CA GLY A 560 2.69 -20.93 2.85
C GLY A 560 2.26 -19.54 2.38
N GLY A 561 2.38 -19.28 1.07
CA GLY A 561 2.07 -17.99 0.46
C GLY A 561 3.19 -16.97 0.60
N THR A 562 3.13 -15.96 -0.26
CA THR A 562 4.10 -14.87 -0.38
C THR A 562 3.44 -13.53 -0.09
N VAL A 563 4.10 -12.64 0.65
CA VAL A 563 3.72 -11.24 0.72
C VAL A 563 4.41 -10.49 -0.42
N HIS A 564 3.62 -9.97 -1.35
CA HIS A 564 4.12 -9.20 -2.50
C HIS A 564 3.91 -7.71 -2.26
N ILE A 565 4.93 -6.88 -2.54
CA ILE A 565 4.83 -5.43 -2.54
C ILE A 565 5.16 -4.92 -3.94
N VAL A 566 4.19 -4.37 -4.64
CA VAL A 566 4.43 -3.68 -5.90
C VAL A 566 4.71 -2.21 -5.61
N VAL A 567 5.97 -1.80 -5.75
CA VAL A 567 6.37 -0.39 -5.59
C VAL A 567 5.98 0.36 -6.87
N ASN A 568 4.74 0.82 -6.87
CA ASN A 568 4.09 1.43 -8.03
C ASN A 568 4.42 2.92 -8.11
N ASN A 569 5.48 3.26 -8.81
CA ASN A 569 5.87 4.66 -9.03
C ASN A 569 5.22 5.30 -10.26
N GLN A 570 4.26 4.63 -10.87
CA GLN A 570 3.41 5.09 -11.97
C GLN A 570 4.18 5.40 -13.28
N ILE A 571 5.37 4.82 -13.44
CA ILE A 571 6.18 4.98 -14.65
C ILE A 571 7.17 3.83 -14.82
N GLY A 572 7.23 3.22 -15.99
CA GLY A 572 8.24 2.22 -16.36
C GLY A 572 9.37 2.85 -17.19
N PHE A 573 10.45 3.29 -16.57
CA PHE A 573 11.52 4.10 -17.17
C PHE A 573 10.96 5.42 -17.75
N THR A 574 10.56 5.46 -19.03
CA THR A 574 9.88 6.59 -19.68
C THR A 574 8.46 6.25 -20.15
N THR A 575 8.01 5.01 -19.94
CA THR A 575 6.72 4.51 -20.41
C THR A 575 5.64 4.75 -19.36
N SER A 576 4.58 5.43 -19.74
CA SER A 576 3.44 5.68 -18.86
C SER A 576 2.58 4.41 -18.69
N PRO A 577 1.74 4.32 -17.63
CA PRO A 577 0.84 3.19 -17.41
C PRO A 577 -0.06 2.89 -18.61
N SER A 578 -0.62 3.90 -19.28
CA SER A 578 -1.50 3.74 -20.43
C SER A 578 -0.79 3.17 -21.67
N GLN A 579 0.53 3.30 -21.74
CA GLN A 579 1.37 2.72 -22.80
C GLN A 579 1.91 1.33 -22.40
N GLY A 580 2.01 1.05 -21.10
CA GLY A 580 2.66 -0.13 -20.55
C GLY A 580 1.73 -1.30 -20.30
N ARG A 581 0.44 -1.05 -20.05
CA ARG A 581 -0.55 -2.10 -19.74
C ARG A 581 -1.96 -1.74 -20.20
N SER A 582 -2.76 -2.78 -20.48
CA SER A 582 -4.19 -2.63 -20.82
C SER A 582 -5.10 -2.68 -19.60
N SER A 583 -4.62 -3.22 -18.47
CA SER A 583 -5.36 -3.35 -17.22
C SER A 583 -5.44 -2.02 -16.46
N GLU A 584 -6.45 -1.87 -15.58
CA GLU A 584 -6.58 -0.67 -14.72
C GLU A 584 -5.40 -0.61 -13.73
N TYR A 585 -5.15 -1.71 -13.02
CA TYR A 585 -4.05 -1.82 -12.07
C TYR A 585 -2.91 -2.68 -12.60
N CYS A 586 -1.69 -2.37 -12.17
CA CYS A 586 -0.53 -3.22 -12.44
C CYS A 586 -0.64 -4.59 -11.76
N THR A 587 -1.47 -4.70 -10.74
CA THR A 587 -1.71 -5.89 -9.92
C THR A 587 -2.84 -6.79 -10.42
N ASP A 588 -3.50 -6.44 -11.53
CA ASP A 588 -4.64 -7.22 -12.04
C ASP A 588 -4.33 -8.69 -12.36
N ILE A 589 -3.06 -9.04 -12.59
CA ILE A 589 -2.63 -10.43 -12.77
C ILE A 589 -2.90 -11.30 -11.54
N ALA A 590 -2.85 -10.74 -10.33
CA ALA A 590 -3.09 -11.46 -9.07
C ALA A 590 -4.55 -11.95 -8.94
N LYS A 591 -5.50 -11.27 -9.59
CA LYS A 591 -6.93 -11.62 -9.57
C LYS A 591 -7.19 -13.00 -10.18
N ALA A 592 -6.40 -13.42 -11.18
CA ALA A 592 -6.51 -14.73 -11.83
C ALA A 592 -6.30 -15.89 -10.85
N PHE A 593 -5.58 -15.66 -9.76
CA PHE A 593 -5.24 -16.65 -8.74
C PHE A 593 -6.05 -16.49 -7.44
N GLY A 594 -7.01 -15.57 -7.41
CA GLY A 594 -7.82 -15.29 -6.22
C GLY A 594 -7.01 -14.69 -5.07
N VAL A 595 -5.95 -13.95 -5.37
CA VAL A 595 -5.08 -13.29 -4.41
C VAL A 595 -5.63 -11.91 -4.07
N PRO A 596 -5.86 -11.54 -2.79
CA PRO A 596 -6.33 -10.21 -2.43
C PRO A 596 -5.28 -9.14 -2.74
N VAL A 597 -5.76 -7.97 -3.18
CA VAL A 597 -4.90 -6.82 -3.50
C VAL A 597 -5.27 -5.63 -2.63
N PHE A 598 -4.32 -5.17 -1.82
CA PHE A 598 -4.45 -3.93 -1.06
C PHE A 598 -3.77 -2.80 -1.80
N HIS A 599 -4.50 -1.74 -2.15
CA HIS A 599 -3.94 -0.52 -2.70
C HIS A 599 -3.75 0.51 -1.61
N VAL A 600 -2.60 1.13 -1.55
CA VAL A 600 -2.29 2.12 -0.51
C VAL A 600 -1.50 3.31 -1.06
N ASN A 601 -1.84 4.51 -0.56
CA ASN A 601 -1.16 5.74 -0.91
C ASN A 601 0.18 5.84 -0.16
N GLY A 602 1.29 5.86 -0.90
CA GLY A 602 2.63 5.95 -0.35
C GLY A 602 2.94 7.23 0.43
N ASP A 603 2.13 8.28 0.29
CA ASP A 603 2.24 9.50 1.10
C ASP A 603 1.51 9.39 2.46
N ASP A 604 0.85 8.27 2.75
CA ASP A 604 0.23 7.99 4.05
C ASP A 604 0.94 6.81 4.73
N PRO A 605 2.01 7.07 5.51
CA PRO A 605 2.77 6.02 6.17
C PRO A 605 1.94 5.21 7.18
N GLU A 606 0.94 5.82 7.82
CA GLU A 606 0.05 5.10 8.74
C GLU A 606 -0.83 4.09 8.01
N ALA A 607 -1.34 4.44 6.83
CA ALA A 607 -2.08 3.52 5.98
C ALA A 607 -1.18 2.38 5.49
N CYS A 608 0.08 2.68 5.11
CA CYS A 608 1.08 1.70 4.70
C CYS A 608 1.36 0.66 5.81
N VAL A 609 1.53 1.11 7.04
CA VAL A 609 1.76 0.23 8.21
C VAL A 609 0.53 -0.63 8.53
N ARG A 610 -0.69 -0.10 8.35
CA ARG A 610 -1.93 -0.90 8.53
C ARG A 610 -2.09 -1.98 7.48
N VAL A 611 -1.82 -1.65 6.23
CA VAL A 611 -1.87 -2.64 5.12
C VAL A 611 -0.81 -3.71 5.32
N ALA A 612 0.41 -3.35 5.76
CA ALA A 612 1.46 -4.29 6.10
C ALA A 612 0.99 -5.34 7.12
N ARG A 613 0.36 -4.89 8.20
CA ARG A 613 -0.24 -5.80 9.21
C ARG A 613 -1.32 -6.69 8.60
N ALA A 614 -2.27 -6.11 7.86
CA ALA A 614 -3.35 -6.87 7.22
C ALA A 614 -2.81 -7.98 6.31
N ALA A 615 -1.79 -7.67 5.53
CA ALA A 615 -1.18 -8.59 4.59
C ALA A 615 -0.55 -9.81 5.30
N VAL A 616 0.23 -9.57 6.36
CA VAL A 616 0.86 -10.68 7.11
C VAL A 616 -0.19 -11.49 7.88
N GLU A 617 -1.16 -10.84 8.55
CA GLU A 617 -2.23 -11.55 9.26
C GLU A 617 -3.07 -12.43 8.30
N PHE A 618 -3.34 -11.94 7.08
CA PHE A 618 -4.01 -12.75 6.05
C PHE A 618 -3.13 -13.92 5.60
N ASN A 619 -1.85 -13.65 5.26
CA ASN A 619 -0.90 -14.66 4.81
C ASN A 619 -0.73 -15.79 5.85
N GLN A 620 -0.48 -15.43 7.11
CA GLN A 620 -0.27 -16.41 8.19
C GLN A 620 -1.54 -17.20 8.53
N ARG A 621 -2.71 -16.58 8.39
CA ARG A 621 -3.98 -17.26 8.67
C ARG A 621 -4.38 -18.26 7.58
N PHE A 622 -4.15 -17.92 6.32
CA PHE A 622 -4.67 -18.69 5.18
C PHE A 622 -3.60 -19.41 4.36
N ALA A 623 -2.32 -19.21 4.70
CA ALA A 623 -1.18 -19.77 3.96
C ALA A 623 -1.27 -19.47 2.44
N LYS A 624 -1.59 -18.22 2.08
CA LYS A 624 -1.81 -17.76 0.70
C LYS A 624 -1.08 -16.46 0.41
N ASP A 625 -0.85 -16.24 -0.88
CA ASP A 625 -0.30 -14.98 -1.38
C ASP A 625 -1.20 -13.80 -1.04
N VAL A 626 -0.60 -12.64 -0.87
CA VAL A 626 -1.25 -11.34 -0.74
C VAL A 626 -0.42 -10.29 -1.47
N VAL A 627 -1.09 -9.36 -2.16
CA VAL A 627 -0.42 -8.29 -2.90
C VAL A 627 -0.73 -6.93 -2.28
N ILE A 628 0.30 -6.14 -2.08
CA ILE A 628 0.21 -4.72 -1.71
C ILE A 628 0.64 -3.88 -2.90
N ASP A 629 -0.24 -3.05 -3.42
CA ASP A 629 0.06 -2.01 -4.41
C ASP A 629 0.40 -0.71 -3.67
N LEU A 630 1.69 -0.47 -3.46
CA LEU A 630 2.20 0.76 -2.86
C LEU A 630 2.27 1.85 -3.93
N VAL A 631 1.17 2.59 -4.10
CA VAL A 631 1.08 3.67 -5.08
C VAL A 631 1.89 4.86 -4.60
N SER A 632 2.94 5.17 -5.31
CA SER A 632 3.95 6.16 -4.96
C SER A 632 4.38 6.97 -6.19
N TYR A 633 5.53 7.60 -6.15
CA TYR A 633 6.13 8.26 -7.29
C TYR A 633 7.67 8.16 -7.23
N ARG A 634 8.32 8.40 -8.33
CA ARG A 634 9.77 8.43 -8.45
C ARG A 634 10.24 9.88 -8.48
N ARG A 635 10.89 10.36 -7.42
CA ARG A 635 11.35 11.76 -7.35
C ARG A 635 12.54 12.03 -8.27
N ARG A 636 13.47 11.11 -8.35
CA ARG A 636 14.66 11.19 -9.22
C ARG A 636 14.43 10.46 -10.53
N GLY A 637 15.37 10.52 -11.46
CA GLY A 637 15.35 9.73 -12.67
C GLY A 637 15.38 8.22 -12.45
N HIS A 638 15.34 7.44 -13.53
CA HIS A 638 15.49 5.98 -13.42
C HIS A 638 16.79 5.61 -12.72
N ASN A 639 17.85 6.30 -13.06
CA ASN A 639 19.16 6.28 -12.39
C ASN A 639 19.69 7.71 -12.28
N GLU A 640 20.97 7.86 -11.85
CA GLU A 640 21.62 9.16 -11.63
C GLU A 640 21.81 10.01 -12.89
N ALA A 641 21.79 9.40 -14.07
CA ALA A 641 22.01 10.08 -15.36
C ALA A 641 20.70 10.44 -16.09
N ASP A 642 19.55 9.98 -15.60
CA ASP A 642 18.25 10.18 -16.23
C ASP A 642 17.53 11.43 -15.71
N ASP A 643 17.03 12.25 -16.64
CA ASP A 643 16.16 13.39 -16.33
C ASP A 643 14.74 13.13 -16.90
N PRO A 644 13.84 12.68 -16.05
CA PRO A 644 12.49 12.31 -16.47
C PRO A 644 11.60 13.49 -16.82
N SER A 645 11.96 14.73 -16.49
CA SER A 645 11.20 15.93 -16.86
C SER A 645 11.16 16.15 -18.38
N MET A 646 12.13 15.58 -19.10
CA MET A 646 12.19 15.63 -20.56
C MET A 646 11.07 14.82 -21.24
N THR A 647 10.57 13.77 -20.59
CA THR A 647 9.54 12.89 -21.16
C THR A 647 8.18 13.02 -20.47
N GLN A 648 8.15 13.34 -19.17
CA GLN A 648 6.93 13.52 -18.36
C GLN A 648 6.90 14.88 -17.64
N PRO A 649 6.97 16.01 -18.34
CA PRO A 649 7.09 17.32 -17.72
C PRO A 649 5.95 17.64 -16.75
N ALA A 650 4.69 17.42 -17.14
CA ALA A 650 3.54 17.73 -16.30
C ALA A 650 3.49 16.92 -14.99
N MET A 651 3.94 15.67 -15.02
CA MET A 651 4.05 14.82 -13.82
C MET A 651 5.16 15.34 -12.90
N TYR A 652 6.32 15.68 -13.46
CA TYR A 652 7.47 16.15 -12.69
C TYR A 652 7.30 17.58 -12.17
N ASP A 653 6.55 18.44 -12.84
CA ASP A 653 6.12 19.74 -12.28
C ASP A 653 5.36 19.57 -10.95
N ILE A 654 4.56 18.51 -10.82
CA ILE A 654 3.87 18.18 -9.56
C ILE A 654 4.88 17.63 -8.54
N ILE A 655 5.73 16.67 -8.94
CA ILE A 655 6.68 15.98 -8.05
C ILE A 655 7.69 16.96 -7.45
N ASP A 656 8.24 17.89 -8.24
CA ASP A 656 9.25 18.86 -7.80
C ASP A 656 8.72 19.85 -6.77
N ASN A 657 7.42 20.22 -6.89
CA ASN A 657 6.75 21.08 -5.93
C ASN A 657 6.21 20.34 -4.68
N LYS A 658 6.38 19.01 -4.63
CA LYS A 658 5.84 18.17 -3.57
C LYS A 658 6.83 18.06 -2.41
N ARG A 659 6.35 18.17 -1.17
CA ARG A 659 7.12 17.90 0.03
C ARG A 659 7.47 16.41 0.11
N SER A 660 8.52 16.05 0.85
CA SER A 660 8.83 14.65 1.12
C SER A 660 7.74 14.01 1.99
N VAL A 661 7.64 12.68 1.92
CA VAL A 661 6.70 11.90 2.72
C VAL A 661 6.90 12.17 4.21
N ARG A 662 8.16 12.16 4.67
CA ARG A 662 8.53 12.45 6.06
C ARG A 662 8.08 13.85 6.48
N GLN A 663 8.34 14.88 5.67
CA GLN A 663 7.93 16.26 6.01
C GLN A 663 6.41 16.37 6.14
N SER A 664 5.67 15.80 5.20
CA SER A 664 4.20 15.80 5.22
C SER A 664 3.64 15.04 6.42
N TYR A 665 4.25 13.92 6.78
CA TYR A 665 3.85 13.14 7.94
C TYR A 665 4.17 13.86 9.26
N LEU A 666 5.35 14.44 9.39
CA LEU A 666 5.74 15.24 10.55
C LEU A 666 4.77 16.41 10.80
N GLU A 667 4.42 17.15 9.74
CA GLU A 667 3.44 18.24 9.86
C GLU A 667 2.07 17.74 10.32
N THR A 668 1.67 16.56 9.86
CA THR A 668 0.43 15.91 10.31
C THR A 668 0.47 15.57 11.80
N LEU A 669 1.56 14.96 12.27
CA LEU A 669 1.73 14.62 13.70
C LEU A 669 1.79 15.85 14.59
N ILE A 670 2.50 16.90 14.17
CA ILE A 670 2.53 18.19 14.90
C ILE A 670 1.13 18.81 14.92
N GLY A 671 0.43 18.82 13.80
CA GLY A 671 -0.93 19.38 13.68
C GLY A 671 -1.96 18.66 14.55
N ARG A 672 -1.75 17.37 14.82
CA ARG A 672 -2.56 16.57 15.76
C ARG A 672 -2.12 16.73 17.22
N GLY A 673 -0.90 17.20 17.48
CA GLY A 673 -0.30 17.30 18.80
C GLY A 673 0.34 16.00 19.29
N ASP A 674 0.63 15.05 18.40
CA ASP A 674 1.21 13.75 18.72
C ASP A 674 2.72 13.83 18.99
N ILE A 675 3.42 14.82 18.39
CA ILE A 675 4.87 15.04 18.51
C ILE A 675 5.20 16.53 18.49
N THR A 676 6.35 16.91 19.05
CA THR A 676 6.88 18.28 19.02
C THR A 676 7.88 18.46 17.87
N THR A 677 7.99 19.68 17.36
CA THR A 677 8.98 20.04 16.31
C THR A 677 10.41 19.74 16.78
N GLN A 678 10.72 20.01 18.05
CA GLN A 678 12.07 19.81 18.60
C GLN A 678 12.47 18.32 18.66
N GLU A 679 11.54 17.41 19.02
CA GLU A 679 11.80 15.97 19.02
C GLU A 679 12.18 15.46 17.61
N ALA A 680 11.47 15.92 16.58
CA ALA A 680 11.72 15.51 15.21
C ALA A 680 13.02 16.07 14.63
N GLU A 681 13.37 17.33 14.91
CA GLU A 681 14.63 17.95 14.48
C GLU A 681 15.84 17.27 15.12
N THR A 682 15.75 16.92 16.41
CA THR A 682 16.80 16.20 17.12
C THR A 682 17.07 14.85 16.48
N ALA A 683 16.01 14.03 16.24
CA ALA A 683 16.16 12.72 15.63
C ALA A 683 16.81 12.78 14.23
N MET A 684 16.49 13.80 13.42
CA MET A 684 17.11 13.99 12.09
C MET A 684 18.59 14.37 12.19
N GLN A 685 18.95 15.24 13.16
CA GLN A 685 20.33 15.66 13.35
C GLN A 685 21.19 14.50 13.85
N ASP A 686 20.69 13.71 14.78
CA ASP A 686 21.39 12.54 15.32
C ASP A 686 21.69 11.53 14.22
N TYR A 687 20.72 11.21 13.38
CA TYR A 687 20.89 10.26 12.29
C TYR A 687 21.88 10.74 11.21
N ARG A 688 21.81 12.02 10.83
CA ARG A 688 22.78 12.61 9.90
C ARG A 688 24.20 12.62 10.48
N GLY A 689 24.32 12.89 11.78
CA GLY A 689 25.60 12.84 12.50
C GLY A 689 26.23 11.46 12.48
N GLU A 690 25.45 10.42 12.68
CA GLU A 690 25.91 9.03 12.58
C GLU A 690 26.46 8.70 11.19
N LEU A 691 25.71 9.00 10.13
CA LEU A 691 26.14 8.76 8.75
C LEU A 691 27.44 9.50 8.41
N GLU A 692 27.58 10.76 8.81
CA GLU A 692 28.79 11.56 8.57
C GLU A 692 29.99 10.98 9.31
N ASN A 693 29.82 10.57 10.57
CA ASN A 693 30.89 9.95 11.37
C ASN A 693 31.42 8.65 10.73
N VAL A 694 30.49 7.77 10.29
CA VAL A 694 30.86 6.51 9.61
C VAL A 694 31.59 6.79 8.29
N PHE A 695 31.11 7.77 7.52
CA PHE A 695 31.74 8.17 6.28
C PHE A 695 33.18 8.66 6.47
N GLN A 696 33.45 9.47 7.50
CA GLN A 696 34.79 9.93 7.82
C GLN A 696 35.69 8.77 8.23
N GLN A 697 35.19 7.82 9.03
CA GLN A 697 35.96 6.61 9.40
C GLN A 697 36.38 5.78 8.16
N VAL A 698 35.46 5.63 7.17
CA VAL A 698 35.78 4.91 5.92
C VAL A 698 36.87 5.64 5.13
N LYS A 699 36.79 6.98 5.03
CA LYS A 699 37.82 7.80 4.34
C LYS A 699 39.17 7.81 5.02
N GLU A 700 39.22 7.66 6.34
CA GLU A 700 40.46 7.52 7.08
C GLU A 700 41.11 6.16 6.82
N LEU A 701 40.33 5.08 6.80
CA LEU A 701 40.80 3.71 6.50
C LEU A 701 41.41 3.61 5.08
N GLU A 702 40.88 4.34 4.11
CA GLU A 702 41.41 4.38 2.74
C GLU A 702 42.83 4.94 2.67
N LYS A 703 43.16 5.91 3.52
CA LYS A 703 44.49 6.49 3.57
C LYS A 703 45.55 5.54 4.14
N GLU A 704 45.11 4.53 4.89
CA GLU A 704 45.98 3.57 5.56
C GLU A 704 46.11 2.22 4.83
N SER A 705 45.20 1.92 3.87
CA SER A 705 45.10 0.61 3.21
C SER A 705 45.91 0.58 1.92
N ALA A 706 46.86 -0.34 1.83
CA ALA A 706 47.51 -0.70 0.57
C ALA A 706 46.51 -1.51 -0.30
N PRO A 707 46.56 -1.43 -1.64
CA PRO A 707 45.69 -2.18 -2.51
C PRO A 707 45.84 -3.69 -2.29
N LEU A 708 44.75 -4.36 -1.90
CA LEU A 708 44.69 -5.81 -1.74
C LEU A 708 44.91 -6.49 -3.10
N SER A 709 45.97 -7.31 -3.18
CA SER A 709 46.18 -8.15 -4.35
C SER A 709 45.08 -9.23 -4.43
N HIS A 710 44.37 -9.27 -5.54
CA HIS A 710 43.37 -10.27 -5.82
C HIS A 710 43.99 -11.67 -5.92
N SER A 711 43.77 -12.53 -4.92
CA SER A 711 44.07 -13.95 -5.10
C SER A 711 42.92 -14.61 -5.85
N VAL A 712 43.17 -15.01 -7.07
CA VAL A 712 42.25 -15.83 -7.84
C VAL A 712 42.16 -17.21 -7.15
N ALA A 713 40.99 -17.53 -6.59
CA ALA A 713 40.76 -18.87 -6.05
C ALA A 713 40.93 -19.88 -7.20
N THR A 714 41.90 -20.71 -7.09
CA THR A 714 42.11 -21.82 -8.01
C THR A 714 40.92 -22.78 -7.85
N LYS A 715 40.12 -22.93 -8.91
CA LYS A 715 39.07 -23.98 -8.97
C LYS A 715 39.77 -25.30 -8.71
N GLN A 716 39.42 -26.00 -7.62
CA GLN A 716 39.83 -27.38 -7.43
C GLN A 716 39.33 -28.19 -8.60
N ARG A 717 40.24 -28.73 -9.42
CA ARG A 717 39.90 -29.66 -10.50
C ARG A 717 39.47 -30.96 -9.85
N VAL A 718 38.23 -31.39 -10.14
CA VAL A 718 37.75 -32.71 -9.76
C VAL A 718 38.68 -33.74 -10.38
N PRO A 719 39.22 -34.69 -9.59
CA PRO A 719 40.12 -35.73 -10.13
C PRO A 719 39.37 -36.55 -11.19
N TYR A 720 40.05 -36.84 -12.32
CA TYR A 720 39.45 -37.65 -13.40
C TYR A 720 39.25 -39.13 -13.05
N ASN A 721 39.77 -39.59 -11.89
CA ASN A 721 39.82 -41.02 -11.51
C ASN A 721 38.86 -41.29 -10.32
N LEU A 722 37.74 -40.63 -10.22
CA LEU A 722 36.75 -40.96 -9.20
C LEU A 722 36.16 -42.35 -9.43
N GLN A 723 36.18 -43.13 -8.40
CA GLN A 723 35.48 -44.45 -8.37
C GLN A 723 33.98 -44.15 -8.21
N THR A 724 33.22 -44.38 -9.27
CA THR A 724 31.76 -44.20 -9.27
C THR A 724 30.98 -45.51 -9.32
N ALA A 725 31.67 -46.64 -9.32
CA ALA A 725 31.06 -47.96 -9.31
C ALA A 725 30.44 -48.28 -7.95
N ILE A 726 29.28 -48.92 -7.95
CA ILE A 726 28.59 -49.41 -6.75
C ILE A 726 28.52 -50.94 -6.78
N SER A 727 28.35 -51.58 -5.62
CA SER A 727 28.32 -53.03 -5.51
C SER A 727 27.04 -53.62 -6.12
N ALA A 728 27.12 -54.91 -6.51
CA ALA A 728 25.97 -55.63 -7.08
C ALA A 728 24.80 -55.69 -6.10
N GLU A 729 25.10 -55.84 -4.80
CA GLU A 729 24.10 -55.93 -3.73
C GLU A 729 23.29 -54.63 -3.67
N ARG A 730 23.93 -53.49 -3.79
CA ARG A 730 23.27 -52.17 -3.79
C ARG A 730 22.40 -51.97 -5.03
N LEU A 731 22.83 -52.46 -6.20
CA LEU A 731 22.03 -52.45 -7.43
C LEU A 731 20.80 -53.34 -7.31
N GLU A 732 20.96 -54.55 -6.70
CA GLU A 732 19.85 -55.47 -6.49
C GLU A 732 18.79 -54.93 -5.51
N GLU A 733 19.20 -54.26 -4.44
CA GLU A 733 18.28 -53.59 -3.51
C GLU A 733 17.41 -52.55 -4.22
N ILE A 734 18.00 -51.72 -5.10
CA ILE A 734 17.24 -50.76 -5.90
C ILE A 734 16.26 -51.51 -6.84
N GLY A 735 16.70 -52.60 -7.47
CA GLY A 735 15.85 -53.45 -8.32
C GLY A 735 14.67 -54.04 -7.57
N ASP A 736 14.88 -54.51 -6.36
CA ASP A 736 13.86 -55.12 -5.49
C ASP A 736 12.75 -54.14 -5.13
N ALA A 737 13.06 -52.87 -4.93
CA ALA A 737 12.07 -51.85 -4.63
C ALA A 737 11.03 -51.65 -5.76
N PHE A 738 11.38 -52.01 -7.01
CA PHE A 738 10.43 -51.89 -8.14
C PHE A 738 9.39 -53.01 -8.16
N ILE A 739 9.64 -54.17 -7.52
CA ILE A 739 8.69 -55.28 -7.47
C ILE A 739 8.03 -55.43 -6.10
N ASN A 740 8.67 -54.96 -5.04
CA ASN A 740 8.15 -55.01 -3.65
C ASN A 740 7.16 -53.86 -3.39
N VAL A 741 6.05 -53.88 -4.15
CA VAL A 741 4.99 -52.88 -3.94
C VAL A 741 4.23 -53.15 -2.62
N PRO A 742 3.60 -52.15 -1.98
CA PRO A 742 2.83 -52.36 -0.74
C PRO A 742 1.73 -53.42 -0.87
N GLU A 743 1.42 -54.10 0.21
CA GLU A 743 0.36 -55.10 0.24
C GLU A 743 -0.99 -54.52 -0.20
N GLY A 744 -1.69 -55.21 -1.09
CA GLY A 744 -2.97 -54.77 -1.66
C GLY A 744 -2.85 -53.75 -2.81
N PHE A 745 -1.65 -53.30 -3.15
CA PHE A 745 -1.41 -52.34 -4.26
C PHE A 745 -1.61 -53.01 -5.63
N SER A 746 -2.45 -52.43 -6.48
CA SER A 746 -2.82 -52.96 -7.77
C SER A 746 -2.11 -52.21 -8.92
N VAL A 747 -0.96 -52.74 -9.31
CA VAL A 747 -0.17 -52.17 -10.44
C VAL A 747 -0.92 -52.33 -11.76
N HIS A 748 -0.91 -51.28 -12.60
CA HIS A 748 -1.50 -51.35 -13.92
C HIS A 748 -0.87 -52.44 -14.81
N PRO A 749 -1.66 -53.29 -15.54
CA PRO A 749 -1.13 -54.41 -16.31
C PRO A 749 -0.04 -54.04 -17.36
N ARG A 750 -0.06 -52.82 -17.91
CA ARG A 750 0.97 -52.35 -18.84
C ARG A 750 2.25 -51.85 -18.13
N VAL A 751 2.16 -51.46 -16.87
CA VAL A 751 3.32 -50.99 -16.07
C VAL A 751 4.05 -52.15 -15.45
N LYS A 752 3.34 -53.20 -15.01
CA LYS A 752 3.92 -54.38 -14.37
C LYS A 752 5.10 -54.98 -15.12
N PRO A 753 5.05 -55.24 -16.47
CA PRO A 753 6.18 -55.76 -17.19
C PRO A 753 7.42 -54.85 -17.19
N ILE A 754 7.20 -53.52 -17.10
CA ILE A 754 8.28 -52.54 -17.02
C ILE A 754 9.03 -52.73 -15.71
N LEU A 755 8.31 -52.84 -14.60
CA LEU A 755 8.87 -53.02 -13.28
C LEU A 755 9.63 -54.34 -13.17
N GLU A 756 9.05 -55.44 -13.70
CA GLU A 756 9.70 -56.76 -13.76
C GLU A 756 10.97 -56.72 -14.62
N SER A 757 10.99 -55.95 -15.70
CA SER A 757 12.18 -55.76 -16.51
C SER A 757 13.30 -55.05 -15.74
N ARG A 758 12.98 -54.04 -14.96
CA ARG A 758 13.96 -53.31 -14.13
C ARG A 758 14.58 -54.19 -13.05
N TYR A 759 13.78 -54.99 -12.38
CA TYR A 759 14.26 -56.01 -11.45
C TYR A 759 15.26 -56.96 -12.11
N ARG A 760 15.00 -57.40 -13.35
CA ARG A 760 15.92 -58.27 -14.08
C ARG A 760 17.19 -57.52 -14.50
N MET A 761 17.10 -56.27 -14.94
CA MET A 761 18.25 -55.45 -15.37
C MET A 761 19.34 -55.35 -14.29
N THR A 762 18.96 -55.29 -13.01
CA THR A 762 19.93 -55.24 -11.91
C THR A 762 20.67 -56.54 -11.65
N ARG A 763 20.19 -57.66 -12.18
CA ARG A 763 20.78 -59.00 -12.00
C ARG A 763 21.43 -59.56 -13.28
N GLU A 764 20.81 -59.30 -14.41
CA GLU A 764 21.29 -59.85 -15.69
C GLU A 764 22.14 -58.89 -16.51
N GLY A 765 22.22 -57.61 -16.10
CA GLY A 765 22.79 -56.51 -16.90
C GLY A 765 21.84 -56.06 -17.99
N LYS A 766 22.37 -55.51 -19.08
CA LYS A 766 21.59 -54.92 -20.19
C LYS A 766 20.71 -53.75 -19.76
N VAL A 767 21.25 -52.90 -18.88
CA VAL A 767 20.60 -51.72 -18.33
C VAL A 767 20.29 -50.74 -19.46
N ASP A 768 19.03 -50.33 -19.61
CA ASP A 768 18.64 -49.24 -20.50
C ASP A 768 18.90 -47.87 -19.90
N TRP A 769 18.72 -46.79 -20.70
CA TRP A 769 18.96 -45.43 -20.24
C TRP A 769 18.09 -45.05 -19.06
N ALA A 770 16.81 -45.39 -19.08
CA ALA A 770 15.86 -45.06 -18.03
C ALA A 770 16.22 -45.75 -16.71
N MET A 771 16.63 -47.03 -16.77
CA MET A 771 17.07 -47.75 -15.55
C MET A 771 18.41 -47.23 -15.05
N ALA A 772 19.35 -46.84 -15.95
CA ALA A 772 20.62 -46.22 -15.52
C ALA A 772 20.40 -44.91 -14.75
N GLU A 773 19.45 -44.08 -15.16
CA GLU A 773 19.03 -42.90 -14.41
C GLU A 773 18.52 -43.25 -13.02
N LEU A 774 17.59 -44.19 -12.93
CA LEU A 774 17.00 -44.65 -11.66
C LEU A 774 18.02 -45.32 -10.72
N LEU A 775 18.97 -46.06 -11.27
CA LEU A 775 20.09 -46.63 -10.48
C LEU A 775 21.04 -45.54 -9.97
N SER A 776 21.34 -44.54 -10.76
CA SER A 776 22.14 -43.38 -10.33
C SER A 776 21.49 -42.62 -9.18
N TRP A 777 20.19 -42.38 -9.29
CA TRP A 777 19.44 -41.77 -8.21
C TRP A 777 19.34 -42.68 -6.97
N GLY A 778 19.02 -43.95 -7.15
CA GLY A 778 18.95 -44.95 -6.09
C GLY A 778 20.29 -45.05 -5.33
N SER A 779 21.42 -45.01 -6.02
CA SER A 779 22.73 -45.06 -5.38
C SER A 779 23.06 -43.82 -4.53
N LEU A 780 22.65 -42.63 -4.99
CA LEU A 780 22.80 -41.42 -4.19
C LEU A 780 21.90 -41.45 -2.96
N LEU A 781 20.66 -41.94 -3.09
CA LEU A 781 19.75 -42.12 -1.95
C LEU A 781 20.28 -43.12 -0.92
N GLN A 782 20.94 -44.20 -1.35
CA GLN A 782 21.65 -45.14 -0.45
C GLN A 782 22.86 -44.53 0.26
N GLU A 783 23.33 -43.35 -0.22
CA GLU A 783 24.37 -42.55 0.46
C GLU A 783 23.75 -41.46 1.36
N GLY A 784 22.44 -41.48 1.56
CA GLY A 784 21.71 -40.47 2.33
C GLY A 784 21.63 -39.10 1.66
N ARG A 785 21.80 -39.03 0.33
CA ARG A 785 21.69 -37.77 -0.42
C ARG A 785 20.24 -37.54 -0.79
N ASP A 786 19.83 -36.27 -0.68
CA ASP A 786 18.51 -35.82 -1.12
C ASP A 786 18.48 -35.63 -2.62
N ILE A 787 17.35 -35.96 -3.22
CA ILE A 787 17.11 -35.75 -4.66
C ILE A 787 15.77 -35.07 -4.85
N ARG A 788 15.78 -33.92 -5.56
CA ARG A 788 14.60 -33.21 -5.98
C ARG A 788 14.56 -33.11 -7.50
N ILE A 789 13.43 -33.49 -8.10
CA ILE A 789 13.22 -33.46 -9.55
C ILE A 789 11.87 -32.83 -9.85
N ALA A 790 11.84 -31.84 -10.69
CA ALA A 790 10.60 -31.22 -11.16
C ALA A 790 10.64 -30.95 -12.66
N GLY A 791 9.50 -31.03 -13.29
CA GLY A 791 9.31 -30.77 -14.70
C GLY A 791 7.96 -31.32 -15.17
N GLU A 792 7.53 -30.96 -16.38
CA GLU A 792 6.31 -31.50 -16.95
C GLU A 792 6.48 -33.00 -17.22
N ASP A 793 5.56 -33.84 -16.74
CA ASP A 793 5.60 -35.30 -16.86
C ASP A 793 6.77 -36.00 -16.14
N SER A 794 7.54 -35.35 -15.28
CA SER A 794 8.75 -35.94 -14.66
C SER A 794 8.49 -37.26 -13.92
N CYS A 795 7.34 -37.40 -13.25
CA CYS A 795 7.00 -38.63 -12.52
C CYS A 795 6.97 -39.86 -13.42
N ARG A 796 6.47 -39.76 -14.64
CA ARG A 796 6.38 -40.84 -15.63
C ARG A 796 7.53 -40.80 -16.62
N GLY A 797 8.03 -39.61 -16.92
CA GLY A 797 8.87 -39.29 -18.07
C GLY A 797 8.06 -39.06 -19.34
N THR A 798 8.40 -38.02 -20.14
CA THR A 798 7.70 -37.63 -21.36
C THR A 798 7.57 -38.81 -22.36
N PHE A 799 8.56 -39.69 -22.39
CA PHE A 799 8.60 -40.88 -23.29
C PHE A 799 8.06 -42.16 -22.66
N THR A 800 7.37 -42.08 -21.52
CA THR A 800 6.88 -43.26 -20.79
C THR A 800 8.02 -44.15 -20.26
N GLN A 801 9.20 -43.57 -20.09
CA GLN A 801 10.42 -44.34 -19.80
C GLN A 801 10.68 -44.50 -18.28
N ARG A 802 10.30 -43.51 -17.43
CA ARG A 802 10.75 -43.40 -16.03
C ARG A 802 9.85 -44.17 -15.05
N HIS A 803 8.59 -43.83 -14.96
CA HIS A 803 7.67 -44.38 -13.95
C HIS A 803 8.28 -44.43 -12.52
N ALA A 804 8.81 -43.26 -12.06
CA ALA A 804 9.33 -43.15 -10.70
C ALA A 804 8.21 -43.11 -9.66
N ILE A 805 7.00 -42.73 -10.07
CA ILE A 805 5.76 -42.80 -9.32
C ILE A 805 4.85 -43.82 -10.01
N ILE A 806 4.33 -44.78 -9.23
CA ILE A 806 3.38 -45.79 -9.66
C ILE A 806 2.05 -45.52 -8.99
N VAL A 807 0.96 -45.56 -9.76
CA VAL A 807 -0.38 -45.29 -9.27
C VAL A 807 -1.17 -46.55 -9.11
N ASP A 808 -1.82 -46.73 -7.98
CA ASP A 808 -2.73 -47.87 -7.74
C ASP A 808 -3.99 -47.72 -8.58
N ARG A 809 -4.29 -48.74 -9.35
CA ARG A 809 -5.43 -48.81 -10.29
C ARG A 809 -6.79 -48.70 -9.60
N LYS A 810 -6.90 -49.10 -8.30
CA LYS A 810 -8.19 -49.21 -7.61
C LYS A 810 -8.53 -47.95 -6.81
N ASN A 811 -7.55 -47.30 -6.19
CA ASN A 811 -7.74 -46.25 -5.22
C ASN A 811 -6.91 -44.97 -5.51
N SER A 812 -6.11 -45.00 -6.59
CA SER A 812 -5.20 -43.92 -6.96
C SER A 812 -4.09 -43.59 -5.96
N ASN A 813 -3.85 -44.44 -4.97
CA ASN A 813 -2.69 -44.30 -4.10
C ASN A 813 -1.39 -44.36 -4.91
N ILE A 814 -0.36 -43.68 -4.43
CA ILE A 814 0.94 -43.63 -5.11
C ILE A 814 1.98 -44.44 -4.36
N TYR A 815 2.88 -45.07 -5.09
CA TYR A 815 4.07 -45.69 -4.59
C TYR A 815 5.30 -45.26 -5.39
N SER A 816 6.40 -44.97 -4.71
CA SER A 816 7.68 -44.69 -5.34
C SER A 816 8.74 -45.64 -4.86
N PRO A 817 9.32 -46.45 -5.75
CA PRO A 817 10.43 -47.33 -5.38
C PRO A 817 11.61 -46.56 -4.78
N LEU A 818 11.94 -45.41 -5.31
CA LEU A 818 13.06 -44.61 -4.84
C LEU A 818 12.78 -43.92 -3.50
N ARG A 819 11.53 -43.56 -3.19
CA ARG A 819 11.16 -43.12 -1.83
C ARG A 819 11.34 -44.20 -0.80
N ALA A 820 11.05 -45.48 -1.17
CA ALA A 820 11.28 -46.61 -0.27
C ALA A 820 12.77 -46.79 0.03
N ILE A 821 13.66 -46.66 -0.95
CA ILE A 821 15.12 -46.66 -0.76
C ILE A 821 15.54 -45.47 0.13
N ALA A 822 15.08 -44.29 -0.16
CA ALA A 822 15.39 -43.08 0.61
C ALA A 822 15.05 -43.25 2.10
N GLN A 823 13.84 -43.75 2.41
CA GLN A 823 13.38 -43.99 3.79
C GLN A 823 14.25 -44.98 4.54
N THR A 824 14.84 -45.98 3.86
CA THR A 824 15.73 -46.95 4.48
C THR A 824 17.09 -46.36 4.80
N HIS A 825 17.58 -45.42 4.01
CA HIS A 825 18.96 -44.92 4.07
C HIS A 825 19.08 -43.47 4.58
N GLY A 826 17.98 -42.83 4.96
CA GLY A 826 17.95 -41.48 5.54
C GLY A 826 18.04 -40.33 4.57
N GLY A 827 17.90 -40.58 3.24
CA GLY A 827 17.75 -39.54 2.21
C GLY A 827 16.28 -39.25 1.90
N HIS A 828 16.03 -38.24 1.07
CA HIS A 828 14.69 -37.89 0.58
C HIS A 828 14.64 -37.91 -0.95
N PHE A 829 13.54 -38.42 -1.49
CA PHE A 829 13.29 -38.46 -2.94
C PHE A 829 11.99 -37.71 -3.25
N ASP A 830 12.13 -36.53 -3.79
CA ASP A 830 11.04 -35.67 -4.21
C ASP A 830 10.99 -35.53 -5.71
N ILE A 831 9.89 -35.97 -6.31
CA ILE A 831 9.67 -35.84 -7.76
C ILE A 831 8.25 -35.31 -8.01
N TYR A 832 8.16 -34.24 -8.81
CA TYR A 832 6.90 -33.53 -9.07
C TYR A 832 6.67 -33.36 -10.57
N ASN A 833 5.42 -33.55 -11.00
CA ASN A 833 4.98 -32.99 -12.27
C ASN A 833 4.71 -31.50 -12.07
N SER A 834 5.43 -30.66 -12.75
CA SER A 834 5.23 -29.20 -12.69
C SER A 834 4.22 -28.72 -13.73
N SER A 835 3.79 -27.46 -13.58
CA SER A 835 3.09 -26.75 -14.66
C SER A 835 4.01 -26.59 -15.90
N LEU A 836 3.41 -26.32 -17.07
CA LEU A 836 4.14 -25.96 -18.28
C LEU A 836 4.72 -24.53 -18.13
N SER A 837 5.66 -24.40 -17.23
CA SER A 837 6.38 -23.16 -16.92
C SER A 837 7.87 -23.45 -16.94
N GLU A 838 8.59 -22.84 -17.84
CA GLU A 838 10.01 -23.14 -18.03
C GLU A 838 10.87 -22.14 -17.27
N PHE A 839 10.53 -20.86 -17.30
CA PHE A 839 11.33 -19.86 -16.61
C PHE A 839 11.16 -19.94 -15.10
N ALA A 840 9.92 -19.92 -14.60
CA ALA A 840 9.70 -20.02 -13.16
C ALA A 840 10.08 -21.40 -12.61
N GLY A 841 9.76 -22.48 -13.30
CA GLY A 841 10.16 -23.83 -12.90
C GLY A 841 11.66 -23.99 -12.76
N LEU A 842 12.45 -23.55 -13.75
CA LEU A 842 13.91 -23.55 -13.67
C LEU A 842 14.41 -22.62 -12.53
N GLY A 843 13.79 -21.46 -12.36
CA GLY A 843 14.14 -20.50 -11.33
C GLY A 843 13.96 -21.06 -9.92
N VAL A 844 12.85 -21.77 -9.66
CA VAL A 844 12.60 -22.43 -8.35
C VAL A 844 13.64 -23.51 -8.08
N GLU A 845 13.90 -24.37 -9.04
CA GLU A 845 14.88 -25.45 -8.85
C GLU A 845 16.31 -24.89 -8.67
N TYR A 846 16.66 -23.82 -9.38
CA TYR A 846 17.90 -23.08 -9.11
C TYR A 846 17.96 -22.54 -7.68
N GLY A 847 16.91 -21.87 -7.24
CA GLY A 847 16.82 -21.33 -5.87
C GLY A 847 16.91 -22.42 -4.81
N TYR A 848 16.24 -23.55 -5.03
CA TYR A 848 16.30 -24.71 -4.16
C TYR A 848 17.75 -25.24 -4.03
N SER A 849 18.46 -25.38 -5.16
CA SER A 849 19.85 -25.83 -5.18
C SER A 849 20.83 -24.86 -4.51
N VAL A 850 20.52 -23.57 -4.48
CA VAL A 850 21.34 -22.56 -3.78
C VAL A 850 21.25 -22.72 -2.26
N ALA A 851 20.06 -23.02 -1.73
CA ALA A 851 19.85 -23.16 -0.30
C ALA A 851 20.12 -24.58 0.21
N HIS A 852 19.95 -25.60 -0.64
CA HIS A 852 20.22 -27.00 -0.28
C HIS A 852 21.38 -27.56 -1.13
N THR A 853 22.61 -27.24 -0.75
CA THR A 853 23.83 -27.52 -1.52
C THR A 853 24.19 -29.01 -1.61
N ASP A 854 23.70 -29.82 -0.68
CA ASP A 854 23.96 -31.29 -0.62
C ASP A 854 22.93 -32.12 -1.40
N ALA A 855 21.87 -31.53 -1.89
CA ALA A 855 20.86 -32.20 -2.71
C ALA A 855 21.25 -32.23 -4.21
N LEU A 856 20.88 -33.31 -4.88
CA LEU A 856 20.80 -33.31 -6.34
C LEU A 856 19.47 -32.69 -6.77
N VAL A 857 19.51 -31.49 -7.34
CA VAL A 857 18.33 -30.78 -7.82
C VAL A 857 18.31 -30.79 -9.35
N CYS A 858 17.23 -31.31 -9.93
CA CYS A 858 17.07 -31.45 -11.36
C CYS A 858 15.78 -30.76 -11.83
N TRP A 859 15.89 -29.88 -12.81
CA TRP A 859 14.75 -29.41 -13.58
C TRP A 859 14.74 -30.09 -14.96
N GLU A 860 13.62 -30.75 -15.30
CA GLU A 860 13.46 -31.47 -16.54
C GLU A 860 12.67 -30.63 -17.55
N ALA A 861 13.36 -30.17 -18.60
CA ALA A 861 12.74 -29.43 -19.70
C ALA A 861 11.89 -30.34 -20.60
N HIS A 862 10.74 -29.82 -21.07
CA HIS A 862 9.92 -30.50 -22.06
C HIS A 862 10.67 -30.74 -23.40
N ARG A 863 10.35 -31.81 -24.08
CA ARG A 863 11.04 -32.30 -25.31
C ARG A 863 11.40 -31.24 -26.34
N GLN A 864 10.53 -30.32 -26.64
CA GLN A 864 10.77 -29.26 -27.64
C GLN A 864 11.86 -28.28 -27.25
N TRP A 865 12.10 -28.10 -25.97
CA TRP A 865 13.08 -27.16 -25.41
C TRP A 865 14.49 -27.78 -25.30
N CYS A 866 14.61 -29.05 -25.06
CA CYS A 866 15.91 -29.74 -24.99
C CYS A 866 16.78 -29.46 -26.19
N ILE A 867 16.20 -29.39 -27.41
CA ILE A 867 16.94 -29.15 -28.64
C ILE A 867 17.48 -27.72 -28.75
N ASN A 868 16.75 -26.74 -28.22
CA ASN A 868 17.12 -25.32 -28.33
C ASN A 868 17.88 -24.78 -27.12
N TYR A 869 17.63 -25.27 -25.92
CA TYR A 869 18.20 -24.75 -24.67
C TYR A 869 19.50 -25.44 -24.25
N CYS A 870 19.71 -26.71 -24.53
CA CYS A 870 21.01 -27.37 -24.29
C CYS A 870 22.17 -26.70 -25.03
N ARG A 871 21.89 -25.93 -26.09
CA ARG A 871 22.88 -25.04 -26.71
C ARG A 871 23.15 -23.76 -25.91
N ARG A 872 22.21 -23.27 -25.05
CA ARG A 872 22.33 -22.03 -24.27
C ARG A 872 22.79 -22.25 -22.83
N VAL A 873 22.44 -23.36 -22.18
CA VAL A 873 22.87 -23.69 -20.79
C VAL A 873 24.39 -23.94 -20.72
N ARG A 874 25.08 -24.20 -21.82
CA ARG A 874 26.55 -24.15 -21.86
C ARG A 874 27.13 -22.77 -21.54
N PHE A 875 26.35 -21.71 -21.62
CA PHE A 875 26.81 -20.33 -21.33
C PHE A 875 26.76 -19.95 -19.85
N LEU A 876 25.98 -20.64 -19.01
CA LEU A 876 25.85 -20.32 -17.58
C LEU A 876 26.87 -21.03 -16.69
N ARG A 877 27.65 -21.98 -17.23
CA ARG A 877 28.77 -22.66 -16.54
C ARG A 877 30.14 -22.12 -16.91
N GLY A 878 30.21 -21.07 -17.62
CA GLY A 878 31.46 -20.48 -18.12
C GLY A 878 31.63 -19.00 -17.83
N GLY A 879 31.29 -18.56 -16.62
CA GLY A 879 31.53 -17.19 -16.20
C GLY A 879 32.04 -17.15 -14.78
#